data_1e5aa1fd7e923f95ce825e3f27870d8f
#
_entry.id   1e5aa1fd7e923f95ce825e3f27870d8f
#
_cell.length_a   1.000
_cell.length_b   1.000
_cell.length_c   1.000
_cell.angle_alpha   90.00
_cell.angle_beta   90.00
_cell.angle_gamma   90.00
#
_symmetry.space_group_name_H-M   'P 1'
#
loop_
_entity.id
_entity.type
_entity.pdbx_description
1 polymer ?
#
loop_
_entity_poly.entity_id
_entity_poly.type
_entity_poly.pdbx_seq_one_letter_code
_entity_poly.pdbx_strand_id
1 'polypeptide(L)'
;MTIKKQISYHYEHAPIPGGGYVTGFVFHPQKPDVLYARTDIGGVYRYDYEMDKWKSLIDHVTQTDLSESYPIAIGLNTNHPECLLIACGVNKENKGVLAISQDGGKSFTYENIPTLVHGNLNGRGTGLRLIVDAQEDQTIYFASQQGGLLRSKDLGKSWESLEVQGEKYMTFVWQSKDAKTLVVGTAGVTTKQSDKERGHSLYVSYDGGSHFEKLWQPEKSHVVGSRMSGYVAQRYDDDGNYLYITFSETGRRSYVKENGYSCDSGDALAGRIIRYERDTEGKIFSCREITPYRESETNEDLEYGFSGISSCKTQPGLLVATTLCKEDGDCIYRSFDYGEHWETVLDDLKLGNLSFVTSYMKPEYNGGHSILHWLSDIKINPFNGNEVWFNSGTGIFGSKDLMSTLPHFQDYTTGIEETVHLNVYSPPAGKVKLIDILGDLGGFAFEDLKVACDNSFADIEGNRYITCINADYSDLNPEVLVVTARGNWTGKTKGGLILSKDQGKTFERLKMPYGLSKEIDEKLRYIEQPNVNAGWVALSPDCDHLVWSIADNIELPMRTMIHSEDGGKSFKCCEIYNLENKRINHRGMKVFADRMNSRLMYGFDSEGSIYISKDSGASFKEYPVNQQLKGVNFALIDCANLTEIRGESGKEGIFYMALREKGLWKMQYDAREDQLSLKKLSDEDEIIYRIGLGVIRPNGDYFKEDKALYICGDLKAGYGFYRSLDEGKTWVKLNTEHQMFGDINSIEGDSRTFGRFFIATGSRGVLYGEPISEEG
;
A
#
# COMPACT_ATOMS: atom_id res chain seq x y z
N MET A 1 -0.87 -33.64 -6.62
CA MET A 1 -1.33 -33.70 -5.19
C MET A 1 -2.80 -34.11 -5.07
N THR A 2 -3.22 -34.71 -3.96
CA THR A 2 -4.64 -35.09 -3.73
C THR A 2 -5.35 -33.99 -2.97
N ILE A 3 -6.46 -33.47 -3.51
CA ILE A 3 -7.28 -32.46 -2.84
C ILE A 3 -8.44 -33.16 -2.12
N LYS A 4 -8.59 -32.92 -0.83
CA LYS A 4 -9.73 -33.38 0.00
C LYS A 4 -10.87 -32.36 -0.04
N LYS A 5 -12.01 -32.73 0.57
CA LYS A 5 -13.17 -31.81 0.73
C LYS A 5 -12.73 -30.51 1.43
N GLN A 6 -13.19 -29.40 0.91
CA GLN A 6 -12.96 -28.06 1.48
C GLN A 6 -13.49 -27.97 2.92
N ILE A 7 -12.78 -27.22 3.75
CA ILE A 7 -13.19 -26.85 5.11
C ILE A 7 -13.57 -25.37 5.12
N SER A 8 -14.66 -25.04 5.80
CA SER A 8 -15.08 -23.64 5.96
C SER A 8 -14.20 -22.93 6.96
N TYR A 9 -13.73 -21.75 6.59
CA TYR A 9 -12.90 -20.87 7.43
C TYR A 9 -13.56 -19.51 7.60
N HIS A 10 -13.40 -18.96 8.78
CA HIS A 10 -13.66 -17.56 9.08
C HIS A 10 -12.36 -16.77 8.99
N TYR A 11 -12.40 -15.60 8.36
CA TYR A 11 -11.26 -14.70 8.21
C TYR A 11 -11.54 -13.36 8.89
N GLU A 12 -10.58 -12.89 9.67
CA GLU A 12 -10.60 -11.58 10.31
C GLU A 12 -9.25 -10.89 10.16
N HIS A 13 -9.22 -9.57 10.20
CA HIS A 13 -7.99 -8.81 10.30
C HIS A 13 -7.46 -8.85 11.74
N ALA A 14 -6.14 -8.97 11.91
CA ALA A 14 -5.47 -8.45 13.09
C ALA A 14 -5.35 -6.94 12.85
N PRO A 15 -6.14 -6.08 13.54
CA PRO A 15 -6.47 -4.77 13.03
C PRO A 15 -5.29 -3.79 13.08
N ILE A 16 -5.00 -3.19 11.92
CA ILE A 16 -4.12 -2.03 11.74
C ILE A 16 -4.90 -1.03 10.90
N PRO A 17 -5.95 -0.38 11.44
CA PRO A 17 -6.83 0.48 10.65
C PRO A 17 -6.04 1.61 9.99
N GLY A 18 -6.19 1.76 8.67
CA GLY A 18 -5.48 2.76 7.87
C GLY A 18 -4.10 2.30 7.43
N GLY A 19 -3.12 3.17 7.62
CA GLY A 19 -1.71 2.94 7.25
C GLY A 19 -1.38 3.14 5.78
N GLY A 20 -2.37 3.37 4.92
CA GLY A 20 -2.24 3.63 3.50
C GLY A 20 -3.02 4.85 3.03
N TYR A 21 -2.91 5.17 1.74
CA TYR A 21 -3.41 6.40 1.17
C TYR A 21 -4.82 6.24 0.56
N VAL A 22 -5.83 6.74 1.26
CA VAL A 22 -7.19 6.90 0.71
C VAL A 22 -7.18 8.06 -0.27
N THR A 23 -7.51 7.82 -1.52
CA THR A 23 -7.34 8.78 -2.61
C THR A 23 -8.62 9.49 -3.02
N GLY A 24 -9.76 9.14 -2.45
CA GLY A 24 -11.00 9.89 -2.67
C GLY A 24 -12.26 9.19 -2.19
N PHE A 25 -13.31 10.01 -2.09
CA PHE A 25 -14.65 9.61 -1.65
C PHE A 25 -15.69 9.92 -2.71
N VAL A 26 -16.76 9.12 -2.72
CA VAL A 26 -17.94 9.40 -3.54
C VAL A 26 -19.20 9.09 -2.74
N PHE A 27 -19.99 10.13 -2.41
CA PHE A 27 -21.34 9.95 -1.94
C PHE A 27 -22.29 9.62 -3.07
N HIS A 28 -23.23 8.72 -2.83
CA HIS A 28 -24.30 8.48 -3.77
C HIS A 28 -25.23 9.70 -3.82
N PRO A 29 -25.52 10.29 -5.01
CA PRO A 29 -26.24 11.55 -5.11
C PRO A 29 -27.72 11.45 -4.72
N GLN A 30 -28.29 10.25 -4.60
CA GLN A 30 -29.71 10.00 -4.28
C GLN A 30 -29.92 9.11 -3.04
N LYS A 31 -28.84 8.52 -2.46
CA LYS A 31 -28.95 7.64 -1.29
C LYS A 31 -28.09 8.19 -0.15
N PRO A 32 -28.68 8.65 0.95
CA PRO A 32 -27.94 9.33 2.03
C PRO A 32 -26.94 8.42 2.75
N ASP A 33 -27.20 7.10 2.79
CA ASP A 33 -26.40 6.12 3.54
C ASP A 33 -25.47 5.31 2.63
N VAL A 34 -25.07 5.89 1.47
CA VAL A 34 -24.14 5.24 0.55
C VAL A 34 -22.95 6.14 0.30
N LEU A 35 -21.83 5.75 0.91
CA LEU A 35 -20.53 6.38 0.76
C LEU A 35 -19.51 5.33 0.38
N TYR A 36 -18.74 5.62 -0.66
CA TYR A 36 -17.60 4.81 -1.11
C TYR A 36 -16.30 5.58 -0.90
N ALA A 37 -15.25 4.84 -0.55
CA ALA A 37 -13.86 5.32 -0.56
C ALA A 37 -13.02 4.44 -1.49
N ARG A 38 -12.03 5.05 -2.13
CA ARG A 38 -11.00 4.33 -2.86
C ARG A 38 -9.63 4.63 -2.28
N THR A 39 -8.78 3.63 -2.27
CA THR A 39 -7.36 3.75 -1.91
C THR A 39 -6.51 3.64 -3.16
N ASP A 40 -5.21 3.85 -3.07
CA ASP A 40 -4.34 3.74 -4.25
C ASP A 40 -3.97 2.28 -4.60
N ILE A 41 -3.90 1.37 -3.62
CA ILE A 41 -3.56 -0.04 -3.83
C ILE A 41 -4.58 -1.02 -3.23
N GLY A 42 -5.27 -0.66 -2.16
CA GLY A 42 -6.10 -1.58 -1.34
C GLY A 42 -7.50 -1.83 -1.87
N GLY A 43 -7.98 -1.00 -2.82
CA GLY A 43 -9.27 -1.21 -3.47
C GLY A 43 -10.34 -0.19 -3.15
N VAL A 44 -11.59 -0.63 -3.25
CA VAL A 44 -12.78 0.18 -3.00
C VAL A 44 -13.52 -0.36 -1.78
N TYR A 45 -13.95 0.56 -0.96
CA TYR A 45 -14.66 0.29 0.28
C TYR A 45 -16.01 0.99 0.30
N ARG A 46 -16.99 0.38 0.95
CA ARG A 46 -18.28 0.99 1.26
C ARG A 46 -18.41 1.18 2.77
N TYR A 47 -18.85 2.37 3.20
CA TYR A 47 -19.09 2.64 4.60
C TYR A 47 -20.40 2.00 5.07
N ASP A 48 -20.34 1.31 6.19
CA ASP A 48 -21.50 0.73 6.88
C ASP A 48 -21.88 1.63 8.05
N TYR A 49 -22.93 2.40 7.89
CA TYR A 49 -23.41 3.36 8.89
C TYR A 49 -23.96 2.71 10.16
N GLU A 50 -24.40 1.44 10.09
CA GLU A 50 -24.91 0.72 11.26
C GLU A 50 -23.75 0.18 12.13
N MET A 51 -22.69 -0.25 11.48
CA MET A 51 -21.52 -0.82 12.15
C MET A 51 -20.38 0.19 12.37
N ASP A 52 -20.53 1.41 11.86
CA ASP A 52 -19.53 2.50 11.92
C ASP A 52 -18.14 2.06 11.42
N LYS A 53 -18.12 1.34 10.28
CA LYS A 53 -16.90 0.80 9.69
C LYS A 53 -16.95 0.66 8.18
N TRP A 54 -15.78 0.62 7.55
CA TRP A 54 -15.63 0.33 6.12
C TRP A 54 -15.65 -1.17 5.84
N LYS A 55 -16.22 -1.53 4.70
CA LYS A 55 -16.23 -2.90 4.16
C LYS A 55 -15.59 -2.89 2.78
N SER A 56 -14.61 -3.75 2.56
CA SER A 56 -14.01 -3.96 1.24
C SER A 56 -15.02 -4.57 0.27
N LEU A 57 -14.92 -4.17 -1.00
CA LEU A 57 -15.72 -4.70 -2.10
C LEU A 57 -14.95 -5.65 -3.02
N ILE A 58 -13.62 -5.79 -2.83
CA ILE A 58 -12.75 -6.48 -3.79
C ILE A 58 -11.96 -7.66 -3.19
N ASP A 59 -12.39 -8.21 -2.06
CA ASP A 59 -11.70 -9.37 -1.45
C ASP A 59 -11.74 -10.66 -2.27
N HIS A 60 -12.49 -10.67 -3.39
CA HIS A 60 -12.51 -11.76 -4.38
C HIS A 60 -11.35 -11.70 -5.39
N VAL A 61 -10.61 -10.59 -5.47
CA VAL A 61 -9.49 -10.45 -6.41
C VAL A 61 -8.33 -11.36 -6.01
N THR A 62 -7.77 -12.06 -6.99
CA THR A 62 -6.64 -12.97 -6.78
C THR A 62 -5.31 -12.29 -7.07
N GLN A 63 -4.21 -12.92 -6.66
CA GLN A 63 -2.86 -12.46 -6.99
C GLN A 63 -2.58 -12.44 -8.51
N THR A 64 -3.31 -13.19 -9.29
CA THR A 64 -3.15 -13.24 -10.76
C THR A 64 -3.92 -12.14 -11.48
N ASP A 65 -4.94 -11.57 -10.83
CA ASP A 65 -5.86 -10.60 -11.40
C ASP A 65 -5.77 -9.22 -10.72
N LEU A 66 -4.60 -8.85 -10.21
CA LEU A 66 -4.37 -7.60 -9.47
C LEU A 66 -4.74 -6.33 -10.24
N SER A 67 -4.84 -6.39 -11.58
CA SER A 67 -5.37 -5.28 -12.38
C SER A 67 -6.79 -4.88 -12.01
N GLU A 68 -7.53 -5.75 -11.33
CA GLU A 68 -8.89 -5.50 -10.84
C GLU A 68 -8.93 -4.80 -9.48
N SER A 69 -7.78 -4.57 -8.82
CA SER A 69 -7.72 -4.00 -7.47
C SER A 69 -7.26 -2.55 -7.44
N TYR A 70 -6.25 -2.08 -7.97
CA TYR A 70 -5.68 -0.74 -7.84
C TYR A 70 -6.58 0.37 -8.44
N PRO A 71 -7.58 0.92 -7.71
CA PRO A 71 -8.57 1.82 -8.28
C PRO A 71 -8.05 3.25 -8.46
N ILE A 72 -8.37 3.86 -9.60
CA ILE A 72 -8.10 5.29 -9.85
C ILE A 72 -9.38 6.13 -9.81
N ALA A 73 -10.54 5.52 -10.04
CA ALA A 73 -11.81 6.24 -10.09
C ALA A 73 -12.99 5.35 -9.71
N ILE A 74 -13.99 5.99 -9.11
CA ILE A 74 -15.33 5.43 -8.87
C ILE A 74 -16.33 6.29 -9.67
N GLY A 75 -17.22 5.64 -10.40
CA GLY A 75 -18.35 6.23 -11.08
C GLY A 75 -19.68 5.66 -10.55
N LEU A 76 -20.67 6.54 -10.33
CA LEU A 76 -21.99 6.13 -9.88
C LEU A 76 -23.04 6.51 -10.93
N ASN A 77 -24.02 5.63 -11.13
CA ASN A 77 -25.15 5.91 -12.00
C ASN A 77 -26.29 6.53 -11.17
N THR A 78 -26.67 7.75 -11.51
CA THR A 78 -27.72 8.47 -10.77
C THR A 78 -29.08 7.80 -10.90
N ASN A 79 -29.40 7.23 -12.07
CA ASN A 79 -30.69 6.60 -12.35
C ASN A 79 -30.76 5.16 -11.86
N HIS A 80 -29.61 4.49 -11.74
CA HIS A 80 -29.49 3.11 -11.26
C HIS A 80 -28.59 3.04 -10.02
N PRO A 81 -29.13 3.31 -8.82
CA PRO A 81 -28.34 3.48 -7.60
C PRO A 81 -27.52 2.27 -7.13
N GLU A 82 -27.79 1.08 -7.66
CA GLU A 82 -26.97 -0.12 -7.39
C GLU A 82 -25.85 -0.30 -8.43
N CYS A 83 -25.81 0.56 -9.47
CA CYS A 83 -24.76 0.50 -10.48
C CYS A 83 -23.52 1.27 -9.99
N LEU A 84 -22.43 0.53 -9.79
CA LEU A 84 -21.13 1.02 -9.37
C LEU A 84 -20.09 0.67 -10.44
N LEU A 85 -19.33 1.65 -10.86
CA LEU A 85 -18.23 1.52 -11.83
C LEU A 85 -16.90 1.82 -11.12
N ILE A 86 -15.87 1.01 -11.37
CA ILE A 86 -14.54 1.22 -10.81
C ILE A 86 -13.50 1.08 -11.93
N ALA A 87 -12.72 2.12 -12.19
CA ALA A 87 -11.58 2.03 -13.08
C ALA A 87 -10.32 1.63 -12.29
N CYS A 88 -9.72 0.50 -12.63
CA CYS A 88 -8.59 -0.14 -11.94
C CYS A 88 -7.42 -0.43 -12.87
N GLY A 89 -6.23 -0.64 -12.31
CA GLY A 89 -5.07 -1.15 -13.05
C GLY A 89 -3.76 -1.11 -12.28
N VAL A 90 -2.82 -1.98 -12.69
CA VAL A 90 -1.46 -2.11 -12.11
C VAL A 90 -0.35 -1.96 -13.16
N ASN A 91 -0.59 -1.22 -14.23
CA ASN A 91 0.41 -0.98 -15.29
C ASN A 91 1.03 -2.26 -15.89
N LYS A 92 0.27 -3.34 -15.97
CA LYS A 92 0.68 -4.52 -16.73
C LYS A 92 0.08 -4.43 -18.14
N GLU A 93 0.94 -4.47 -19.17
CA GLU A 93 0.52 -4.50 -20.58
C GLU A 93 -0.27 -3.28 -21.09
N ASN A 94 -0.17 -2.10 -20.45
CA ASN A 94 -0.90 -0.87 -20.80
C ASN A 94 -2.42 -1.03 -20.90
N LYS A 95 -3.01 -1.92 -20.12
CA LYS A 95 -4.45 -2.13 -20.05
C LYS A 95 -4.97 -1.78 -18.67
N GLY A 96 -6.02 -0.96 -18.66
CA GLY A 96 -6.87 -0.77 -17.50
C GLY A 96 -8.06 -1.71 -17.51
N VAL A 97 -8.72 -1.84 -16.38
CA VAL A 97 -9.93 -2.63 -16.19
C VAL A 97 -11.05 -1.75 -15.67
N LEU A 98 -12.23 -1.86 -16.23
CA LEU A 98 -13.47 -1.30 -15.71
C LEU A 98 -14.24 -2.44 -15.02
N ALA A 99 -14.29 -2.40 -13.69
CA ALA A 99 -15.16 -3.27 -12.91
C ALA A 99 -16.56 -2.66 -12.83
N ILE A 100 -17.58 -3.43 -13.13
CA ILE A 100 -18.99 -3.01 -13.22
C ILE A 100 -19.80 -3.88 -12.27
N SER A 101 -20.43 -3.26 -11.28
CA SER A 101 -21.41 -3.90 -10.39
C SER A 101 -22.79 -3.36 -10.69
N GLN A 102 -23.80 -4.24 -10.64
CA GLN A 102 -25.24 -3.90 -10.75
C GLN A 102 -25.98 -4.14 -9.43
N ASP A 103 -25.28 -4.50 -8.36
CA ASP A 103 -25.84 -4.93 -7.08
C ASP A 103 -25.17 -4.24 -5.87
N GLY A 104 -24.63 -3.03 -6.07
CA GLY A 104 -24.01 -2.20 -5.04
C GLY A 104 -22.65 -2.71 -4.57
N GLY A 105 -21.92 -3.42 -5.41
CA GLY A 105 -20.57 -3.91 -5.14
C GLY A 105 -20.51 -5.33 -4.58
N LYS A 106 -21.57 -6.11 -4.67
CA LYS A 106 -21.58 -7.52 -4.21
C LYS A 106 -20.97 -8.46 -5.25
N SER A 107 -21.15 -8.14 -6.52
CA SER A 107 -20.55 -8.87 -7.65
C SER A 107 -20.10 -7.90 -8.75
N PHE A 108 -19.14 -8.34 -9.58
CA PHE A 108 -18.57 -7.53 -10.64
C PHE A 108 -18.46 -8.32 -11.94
N THR A 109 -18.61 -7.58 -13.05
CA THR A 109 -18.18 -7.97 -14.38
C THR A 109 -17.08 -7.00 -14.83
N TYR A 110 -16.22 -7.43 -15.75
CA TYR A 110 -15.01 -6.71 -16.09
C TYR A 110 -14.92 -6.43 -17.59
N GLU A 111 -14.58 -5.20 -17.96
CA GLU A 111 -14.32 -4.75 -19.31
C GLU A 111 -12.95 -4.10 -19.42
N ASN A 112 -12.34 -4.08 -20.60
CA ASN A 112 -11.03 -3.51 -20.81
C ASN A 112 -11.10 -1.98 -21.04
N ILE A 113 -10.24 -1.23 -20.37
CA ILE A 113 -9.95 0.17 -20.71
C ILE A 113 -8.72 0.20 -21.62
N PRO A 114 -8.79 0.78 -22.85
CA PRO A 114 -7.73 0.66 -23.85
C PRO A 114 -6.53 1.60 -23.61
N THR A 115 -6.22 1.88 -22.36
CA THR A 115 -5.09 2.71 -21.95
C THR A 115 -4.54 2.27 -20.61
N LEU A 116 -3.35 2.75 -20.27
CA LEU A 116 -2.75 2.55 -18.96
C LEU A 116 -3.65 3.16 -17.87
N VAL A 117 -3.92 2.35 -16.87
CA VAL A 117 -4.56 2.74 -15.60
C VAL A 117 -3.72 2.19 -14.46
N HIS A 118 -3.50 3.00 -13.42
CA HIS A 118 -2.77 2.55 -12.25
C HIS A 118 -3.15 3.37 -11.02
N GLY A 119 -3.71 2.73 -9.99
CA GLY A 119 -4.14 3.39 -8.76
C GLY A 119 -3.03 4.12 -8.04
N ASN A 120 -1.82 3.56 -8.02
CA ASN A 120 -0.66 4.09 -7.29
C ASN A 120 0.36 4.82 -8.22
N LEU A 121 -0.11 5.62 -9.18
CA LEU A 121 0.73 6.48 -10.00
C LEU A 121 0.27 7.93 -9.94
N ASN A 122 1.02 8.80 -10.62
CA ASN A 122 0.71 10.23 -10.74
C ASN A 122 -0.76 10.50 -11.06
N GLY A 123 -1.35 11.45 -10.35
CA GLY A 123 -2.75 11.82 -10.48
C GLY A 123 -3.71 10.99 -9.66
N ARG A 124 -3.23 10.07 -8.80
CA ARG A 124 -4.08 9.27 -7.89
C ARG A 124 -4.95 10.12 -6.95
N GLY A 125 -4.45 11.28 -6.50
CA GLY A 125 -5.17 12.23 -5.66
C GLY A 125 -6.15 13.15 -6.38
N THR A 126 -6.25 13.13 -7.72
CA THR A 126 -7.12 14.01 -8.50
C THR A 126 -8.49 13.36 -8.81
N GLY A 127 -9.48 14.13 -9.25
CA GLY A 127 -10.80 13.57 -9.66
C GLY A 127 -11.97 14.58 -9.58
N LEU A 128 -13.21 14.16 -9.91
CA LEU A 128 -13.65 12.83 -10.31
C LEU A 128 -13.27 12.50 -11.76
N ARG A 129 -12.74 11.31 -12.00
CA ARG A 129 -12.24 10.88 -13.31
C ARG A 129 -13.23 10.03 -14.12
N LEU A 130 -14.19 9.41 -13.47
CA LEU A 130 -15.17 8.51 -14.10
C LEU A 130 -16.57 9.00 -13.76
N ILE A 131 -17.35 9.29 -14.79
CA ILE A 131 -18.75 9.74 -14.65
C ILE A 131 -19.63 8.95 -15.61
N VAL A 132 -20.90 8.77 -15.20
CA VAL A 132 -21.97 8.31 -16.10
C VAL A 132 -22.65 9.53 -16.70
N ASP A 133 -22.97 9.47 -17.99
CA ASP A 133 -23.65 10.55 -18.68
C ASP A 133 -24.99 10.89 -18.01
N ALA A 134 -25.28 12.19 -17.88
CA ALA A 134 -26.45 12.67 -17.17
C ALA A 134 -27.79 12.30 -17.83
N GLN A 135 -27.79 11.91 -19.13
CA GLN A 135 -28.96 11.58 -19.93
C GLN A 135 -29.00 10.14 -20.43
N GLU A 136 -27.82 9.52 -20.56
CA GLU A 136 -27.66 8.18 -21.20
C GLU A 136 -26.93 7.22 -20.27
N ASP A 137 -27.64 6.40 -19.54
CA ASP A 137 -27.12 5.51 -18.48
C ASP A 137 -26.02 4.52 -18.92
N GLN A 138 -25.90 4.23 -20.21
CA GLN A 138 -24.85 3.39 -20.78
C GLN A 138 -23.64 4.16 -21.27
N THR A 139 -23.74 5.49 -21.32
CA THR A 139 -22.63 6.34 -21.72
C THR A 139 -21.81 6.74 -20.51
N ILE A 140 -20.51 6.53 -20.59
CA ILE A 140 -19.56 6.87 -19.53
C ILE A 140 -18.38 7.64 -20.11
N TYR A 141 -17.82 8.55 -19.29
CA TYR A 141 -16.61 9.29 -19.63
C TYR A 141 -15.53 8.94 -18.61
N PHE A 142 -14.32 8.72 -19.10
CA PHE A 142 -13.16 8.45 -18.27
C PHE A 142 -11.99 9.39 -18.61
N ALA A 143 -11.66 10.25 -17.66
CA ALA A 143 -10.48 11.12 -17.68
C ALA A 143 -9.24 10.31 -17.32
N SER A 144 -8.59 9.72 -18.32
CA SER A 144 -7.51 8.75 -18.11
C SER A 144 -6.20 9.43 -17.70
N GLN A 145 -5.28 8.65 -17.09
CA GLN A 145 -3.97 9.17 -16.67
C GLN A 145 -3.03 9.47 -17.84
N GLN A 146 -3.19 8.79 -18.99
CA GLN A 146 -2.27 8.92 -20.14
C GLN A 146 -2.94 8.77 -21.51
N GLY A 147 -4.18 8.33 -21.58
CA GLY A 147 -4.91 8.05 -22.83
C GLY A 147 -5.85 9.16 -23.30
N GLY A 148 -5.84 10.34 -22.68
CA GLY A 148 -6.78 11.40 -22.96
C GLY A 148 -8.15 11.18 -22.32
N LEU A 149 -9.17 11.88 -22.82
CA LEU A 149 -10.56 11.72 -22.44
C LEU A 149 -11.19 10.59 -23.27
N LEU A 150 -11.64 9.54 -22.60
CA LEU A 150 -12.29 8.41 -23.23
C LEU A 150 -13.81 8.47 -23.01
N ARG A 151 -14.60 8.07 -24.01
CA ARG A 151 -16.04 7.87 -23.91
C ARG A 151 -16.39 6.46 -24.36
N SER A 152 -17.27 5.81 -23.60
CA SER A 152 -17.97 4.58 -24.01
C SER A 152 -19.45 4.83 -24.06
N LYS A 153 -20.18 4.25 -25.02
CA LYS A 153 -21.63 4.32 -25.15
C LYS A 153 -22.32 2.98 -24.84
N ASP A 154 -21.56 2.03 -24.33
CA ASP A 154 -22.00 0.63 -24.11
C ASP A 154 -21.42 0.06 -22.80
N LEU A 155 -21.28 0.92 -21.77
CA LEU A 155 -20.73 0.58 -20.45
C LEU A 155 -19.36 -0.10 -20.53
N GLY A 156 -18.43 0.46 -21.31
CA GLY A 156 -17.03 0.03 -21.33
C GLY A 156 -16.71 -1.08 -22.32
N LYS A 157 -17.66 -1.65 -23.06
CA LYS A 157 -17.40 -2.68 -24.07
C LYS A 157 -16.59 -2.15 -25.24
N SER A 158 -16.84 -0.91 -25.62
CA SER A 158 -16.05 -0.18 -26.62
C SER A 158 -15.76 1.25 -26.19
N TRP A 159 -14.65 1.81 -26.67
CA TRP A 159 -14.19 3.14 -26.30
C TRP A 159 -13.78 3.97 -27.50
N GLU A 160 -14.13 5.25 -27.47
CA GLU A 160 -13.63 6.27 -28.39
C GLU A 160 -12.85 7.34 -27.60
N SER A 161 -11.81 7.91 -28.22
CA SER A 161 -11.05 9.01 -27.64
C SER A 161 -11.65 10.34 -28.13
N LEU A 162 -11.93 11.24 -27.19
CA LEU A 162 -12.34 12.61 -27.48
C LEU A 162 -11.10 13.50 -27.54
N GLU A 163 -10.96 14.28 -28.58
CA GLU A 163 -9.80 15.14 -28.82
C GLU A 163 -9.88 16.42 -27.98
N VAL A 164 -8.99 16.57 -26.98
CA VAL A 164 -8.91 17.72 -26.08
C VAL A 164 -7.63 18.49 -26.37
N GLN A 165 -7.53 19.20 -27.49
CA GLN A 165 -6.40 20.05 -27.85
C GLN A 165 -5.01 19.38 -27.77
N GLY A 166 -4.93 18.05 -28.01
CA GLY A 166 -3.70 17.27 -27.92
C GLY A 166 -3.33 16.78 -26.51
N GLU A 167 -4.11 17.13 -25.51
CA GLU A 167 -3.86 16.72 -24.12
C GLU A 167 -4.13 15.23 -23.90
N LYS A 168 -3.25 14.58 -23.11
CA LYS A 168 -3.35 13.14 -22.81
C LYS A 168 -3.45 12.81 -21.33
N TYR A 169 -3.02 13.72 -20.47
CA TYR A 169 -2.93 13.51 -19.03
C TYR A 169 -4.09 14.20 -18.34
N MET A 170 -5.24 13.51 -18.25
CA MET A 170 -6.46 14.05 -17.65
C MET A 170 -6.41 13.96 -16.13
N THR A 171 -7.13 14.84 -15.43
CA THR A 171 -7.27 14.84 -13.97
C THR A 171 -8.70 14.63 -13.52
N PHE A 172 -9.68 15.20 -14.24
CA PHE A 172 -11.10 15.01 -13.99
C PHE A 172 -11.94 15.27 -15.25
N VAL A 173 -13.21 14.87 -15.18
CA VAL A 173 -14.25 15.27 -16.12
C VAL A 173 -15.53 15.62 -15.37
N TRP A 174 -16.12 16.75 -15.67
CA TRP A 174 -17.43 17.20 -15.20
C TRP A 174 -18.40 17.35 -16.37
N GLN A 175 -19.69 17.12 -16.15
CA GLN A 175 -20.75 17.25 -17.15
C GLN A 175 -21.95 18.03 -16.59
N SER A 176 -22.54 18.89 -17.43
CA SER A 176 -23.81 19.55 -17.12
C SER A 176 -24.99 18.56 -17.14
N LYS A 177 -26.09 18.92 -16.47
CA LYS A 177 -27.30 18.08 -16.41
C LYS A 177 -27.94 17.77 -17.76
N ASP A 178 -27.80 18.67 -18.74
CA ASP A 178 -28.31 18.49 -20.10
C ASP A 178 -27.34 17.73 -21.01
N ALA A 179 -26.22 17.25 -20.46
CA ALA A 179 -25.15 16.50 -21.11
C ALA A 179 -24.42 17.27 -22.25
N LYS A 180 -24.64 18.55 -22.42
CA LYS A 180 -24.01 19.32 -23.51
C LYS A 180 -22.67 19.92 -23.13
N THR A 181 -22.55 20.44 -21.90
CA THR A 181 -21.30 21.02 -21.43
C THR A 181 -20.45 19.98 -20.72
N LEU A 182 -19.20 19.82 -21.18
CA LEU A 182 -18.16 19.07 -20.50
C LEU A 182 -17.03 20.00 -20.07
N VAL A 183 -16.55 19.87 -18.84
CA VAL A 183 -15.32 20.55 -18.39
C VAL A 183 -14.30 19.47 -18.03
N VAL A 184 -13.09 19.61 -18.57
CA VAL A 184 -12.02 18.64 -18.40
C VAL A 184 -10.79 19.32 -17.81
N GLY A 185 -10.33 18.78 -16.67
CA GLY A 185 -9.04 19.10 -16.08
C GLY A 185 -7.93 18.24 -16.68
N THR A 186 -6.76 18.83 -16.86
CA THR A 186 -5.58 18.16 -17.36
C THR A 186 -4.34 18.52 -16.53
N ALA A 187 -3.26 17.79 -16.71
CA ALA A 187 -1.97 18.16 -16.14
C ALA A 187 -1.27 19.28 -16.92
N GLY A 188 -1.84 19.74 -18.04
CA GLY A 188 -1.31 20.82 -18.86
C GLY A 188 0.03 20.50 -19.51
N VAL A 189 0.31 19.24 -19.81
CA VAL A 189 1.55 18.80 -20.46
C VAL A 189 1.30 18.59 -21.95
N THR A 190 2.01 19.34 -22.79
CA THR A 190 1.95 19.15 -24.25
C THR A 190 3.23 18.49 -24.77
N THR A 191 3.13 17.74 -25.87
CA THR A 191 4.24 17.01 -26.50
C THR A 191 5.37 17.89 -27.05
N LYS A 192 5.20 19.23 -27.04
CA LYS A 192 6.19 20.22 -27.54
C LYS A 192 6.83 21.03 -26.42
N GLN A 193 6.64 20.66 -25.19
CA GLN A 193 7.05 21.46 -24.05
C GLN A 193 8.54 21.27 -23.72
N SER A 194 9.25 22.37 -23.52
CA SER A 194 10.50 22.37 -22.79
C SER A 194 10.23 22.04 -21.32
N ASP A 195 11.16 21.41 -20.61
CA ASP A 195 11.07 20.96 -19.21
C ASP A 195 10.71 22.06 -18.17
N LYS A 196 10.32 23.25 -18.61
CA LYS A 196 10.16 24.44 -17.77
C LYS A 196 8.77 25.06 -17.77
N GLU A 197 7.87 24.69 -18.67
CA GLU A 197 6.54 25.30 -18.75
C GLU A 197 5.43 24.27 -18.96
N ARG A 198 4.37 24.36 -18.17
CA ARG A 198 3.14 23.61 -18.39
C ARG A 198 2.27 24.28 -19.44
N GLY A 199 1.55 23.48 -20.20
CA GLY A 199 0.49 23.92 -21.08
C GLY A 199 -0.76 24.36 -20.30
N HIS A 200 -1.83 24.61 -21.03
CA HIS A 200 -3.13 24.89 -20.44
C HIS A 200 -3.72 23.63 -19.81
N SER A 201 -4.39 23.75 -18.67
CA SER A 201 -4.87 22.59 -17.89
C SER A 201 -6.39 22.52 -17.71
N LEU A 202 -7.15 23.43 -18.34
CA LEU A 202 -8.61 23.45 -18.21
C LEU A 202 -9.27 23.71 -19.55
N TYR A 203 -10.17 22.83 -19.96
CA TYR A 203 -10.86 22.88 -21.22
C TYR A 203 -12.36 22.70 -21.04
N VAL A 204 -13.17 23.32 -21.95
CA VAL A 204 -14.61 23.19 -21.96
C VAL A 204 -15.13 22.84 -23.38
N SER A 205 -16.14 22.01 -23.41
CA SER A 205 -16.95 21.72 -24.60
C SER A 205 -18.40 22.11 -24.31
N TYR A 206 -19.08 22.69 -25.29
CA TYR A 206 -20.52 23.03 -25.22
C TYR A 206 -21.37 22.19 -26.19
N ASP A 207 -20.79 21.18 -26.81
CA ASP A 207 -21.39 20.33 -27.84
C ASP A 207 -21.23 18.82 -27.57
N GLY A 208 -21.23 18.45 -26.29
CA GLY A 208 -21.14 17.05 -25.86
C GLY A 208 -19.78 16.40 -26.13
N GLY A 209 -18.70 17.18 -26.15
CA GLY A 209 -17.33 16.70 -26.34
C GLY A 209 -16.89 16.60 -27.81
N SER A 210 -17.63 17.18 -28.75
CA SER A 210 -17.23 17.22 -30.18
C SER A 210 -16.08 18.20 -30.42
N HIS A 211 -16.09 19.34 -29.73
CA HIS A 211 -15.04 20.34 -29.78
C HIS A 211 -14.72 20.85 -28.38
N PHE A 212 -13.43 21.07 -28.09
CA PHE A 212 -12.96 21.65 -26.84
C PHE A 212 -12.23 22.95 -27.08
N GLU A 213 -12.49 23.93 -26.22
CA GLU A 213 -11.77 25.20 -26.18
C GLU A 213 -11.17 25.43 -24.80
N LYS A 214 -10.17 26.32 -24.71
CA LYS A 214 -9.55 26.68 -23.44
C LYS A 214 -10.54 27.42 -22.55
N LEU A 215 -10.77 26.91 -21.34
CA LEU A 215 -11.47 27.65 -20.31
C LEU A 215 -10.44 28.47 -19.50
N TRP A 216 -10.81 29.67 -19.09
CA TRP A 216 -9.92 30.50 -18.29
C TRP A 216 -9.46 29.78 -17.05
N GLN A 217 -8.19 29.91 -16.70
CA GLN A 217 -7.53 29.38 -15.51
C GLN A 217 -6.54 30.40 -14.95
N PRO A 218 -6.07 30.25 -13.68
CA PRO A 218 -5.01 31.09 -13.16
C PRO A 218 -3.76 31.06 -14.04
N GLU A 219 -3.08 32.18 -14.14
CA GLU A 219 -1.79 32.28 -14.80
C GLU A 219 -0.72 31.58 -13.94
N LYS A 220 0.47 31.38 -14.52
CA LYS A 220 1.56 30.72 -13.82
C LYS A 220 1.95 31.44 -12.53
N SER A 221 2.36 30.66 -11.54
CA SER A 221 2.82 31.17 -10.28
C SER A 221 4.24 31.77 -10.34
N HIS A 222 4.57 32.60 -9.37
CA HIS A 222 5.90 33.16 -9.20
C HIS A 222 6.68 32.48 -8.07
N VAL A 223 6.20 31.36 -7.52
CA VAL A 223 6.85 30.66 -6.40
C VAL A 223 8.26 30.21 -6.79
N VAL A 224 9.22 30.65 -6.00
CA VAL A 224 10.64 30.33 -6.18
C VAL A 224 10.89 28.84 -5.95
N GLY A 225 11.55 28.18 -6.88
CA GLY A 225 11.92 26.77 -6.77
C GLY A 225 10.95 25.82 -7.48
N SER A 226 9.86 26.32 -8.05
CA SER A 226 9.05 25.54 -8.99
C SER A 226 9.87 25.17 -10.22
N ARG A 227 9.89 23.89 -10.58
CA ARG A 227 10.57 23.41 -11.79
C ARG A 227 9.72 23.52 -13.03
N MET A 228 8.40 23.57 -12.85
CA MET A 228 7.43 23.72 -13.94
C MET A 228 6.48 24.86 -13.57
N SER A 229 6.42 25.87 -14.40
CA SER A 229 5.48 26.97 -14.24
C SER A 229 4.14 26.61 -14.89
N GLY A 230 3.06 26.80 -14.15
CA GLY A 230 1.70 26.57 -14.61
C GLY A 230 0.94 25.56 -13.76
N TYR A 231 -0.37 25.75 -13.72
CA TYR A 231 -1.27 25.02 -12.85
C TYR A 231 -1.73 23.70 -13.45
N VAL A 232 -1.96 22.73 -12.54
CA VAL A 232 -2.73 21.52 -12.78
C VAL A 232 -4.10 21.71 -12.15
N ALA A 233 -5.17 21.51 -12.90
CA ALA A 233 -6.52 21.44 -12.37
C ALA A 233 -6.68 20.11 -11.59
N GLN A 234 -6.90 20.17 -10.26
CA GLN A 234 -6.85 19.00 -9.38
C GLN A 234 -8.20 18.30 -9.26
N ARG A 235 -9.20 19.02 -8.76
CA ARG A 235 -10.53 18.51 -8.46
C ARG A 235 -11.60 19.55 -8.72
N TYR A 236 -12.84 19.09 -8.77
CA TYR A 236 -14.00 19.96 -8.84
C TYR A 236 -15.09 19.55 -7.85
N ASP A 237 -16.00 20.48 -7.58
CA ASP A 237 -17.31 20.26 -6.98
C ASP A 237 -18.37 21.17 -7.60
N ASP A 238 -19.65 20.78 -7.53
CA ASP A 238 -20.77 21.47 -8.20
C ASP A 238 -21.98 21.57 -7.25
N ASP A 239 -22.35 22.80 -6.85
CA ASP A 239 -23.51 23.07 -6.00
C ASP A 239 -24.84 23.28 -6.77
N GLY A 240 -24.78 23.25 -8.09
CA GLY A 240 -25.92 23.51 -8.96
C GLY A 240 -25.86 24.91 -9.63
N ASN A 241 -25.27 25.90 -8.98
CA ASN A 241 -25.11 27.25 -9.50
C ASN A 241 -23.66 27.54 -9.93
N TYR A 242 -22.73 27.01 -9.17
CA TYR A 242 -21.32 27.27 -9.37
C TYR A 242 -20.56 25.94 -9.57
N LEU A 243 -19.52 25.99 -10.40
CA LEU A 243 -18.51 24.96 -10.52
C LEU A 243 -17.23 25.46 -9.82
N TYR A 244 -16.81 24.77 -8.78
CA TYR A 244 -15.59 25.07 -8.03
C TYR A 244 -14.46 24.17 -8.52
N ILE A 245 -13.31 24.74 -8.82
CA ILE A 245 -12.14 23.98 -9.30
C ILE A 245 -10.92 24.39 -8.48
N THR A 246 -10.22 23.38 -7.96
CA THR A 246 -8.94 23.56 -7.29
C THR A 246 -7.78 23.40 -8.27
N PHE A 247 -6.76 24.21 -8.09
CA PHE A 247 -5.53 24.19 -8.87
C PHE A 247 -4.33 24.13 -7.96
N SER A 248 -3.29 23.45 -8.39
CA SER A 248 -1.98 23.45 -7.74
C SER A 248 -0.91 23.44 -8.80
N GLU A 249 0.15 24.17 -8.59
CA GLU A 249 1.38 23.98 -9.31
C GLU A 249 2.07 22.73 -8.74
N THR A 250 2.61 21.87 -9.58
CA THR A 250 3.31 20.66 -9.15
C THR A 250 4.69 20.62 -9.76
N GLY A 251 5.66 19.99 -9.10
CA GLY A 251 7.02 19.89 -9.61
C GLY A 251 8.11 20.38 -8.66
N ARG A 252 7.79 20.75 -7.41
CA ARG A 252 8.80 21.18 -6.40
C ARG A 252 9.80 20.07 -6.10
N ARG A 253 9.33 18.82 -6.00
CA ARG A 253 10.12 17.61 -5.75
C ARG A 253 10.20 16.74 -7.00
N SER A 254 9.91 17.33 -8.16
CA SER A 254 9.54 16.61 -9.37
C SER A 254 10.43 15.43 -9.66
N TYR A 255 9.85 14.29 -9.59
CA TYR A 255 10.20 13.17 -10.43
C TYR A 255 9.66 13.45 -11.85
N VAL A 256 10.13 14.49 -12.50
CA VAL A 256 9.91 14.69 -13.93
C VAL A 256 10.69 13.59 -14.62
N LYS A 257 10.13 12.40 -14.63
CA LYS A 257 10.57 11.33 -15.50
C LYS A 257 10.16 11.69 -16.91
N GLU A 258 10.93 11.27 -17.85
CA GLU A 258 10.91 11.36 -19.32
C GLU A 258 9.73 12.03 -20.04
N ASN A 259 8.56 12.22 -19.40
CA ASN A 259 7.34 12.74 -20.00
C ASN A 259 6.83 14.07 -19.39
N GLY A 260 7.56 14.73 -18.51
CA GLY A 260 7.20 16.05 -17.96
C GLY A 260 5.91 16.11 -17.15
N TYR A 261 5.36 14.98 -16.74
CA TYR A 261 4.09 14.86 -16.03
C TYR A 261 4.33 14.58 -14.54
N SER A 262 3.87 15.49 -13.68
CA SER A 262 3.79 15.30 -12.24
C SER A 262 2.53 15.95 -11.70
N CYS A 263 1.72 15.24 -10.94
CA CYS A 263 0.64 15.75 -10.12
C CYS A 263 0.38 14.82 -8.94
N ASP A 264 1.47 14.43 -8.27
CA ASP A 264 1.37 13.62 -7.05
C ASP A 264 1.00 14.51 -5.85
N SER A 265 0.29 13.95 -4.88
CA SER A 265 -0.14 14.59 -3.65
C SER A 265 1.01 15.11 -2.79
N GLY A 266 2.22 14.57 -2.97
CA GLY A 266 3.43 15.00 -2.25
C GLY A 266 4.19 16.18 -2.87
N ASP A 267 3.69 16.82 -3.92
CA ASP A 267 4.46 17.79 -4.72
C ASP A 267 3.62 19.00 -5.19
N ALA A 268 2.70 19.49 -4.34
CA ALA A 268 1.81 20.59 -4.68
C ALA A 268 2.22 21.90 -4.00
N LEU A 269 2.12 23.02 -4.75
CA LEU A 269 2.37 24.39 -4.26
C LEU A 269 1.54 25.40 -5.03
N ALA A 270 1.59 26.68 -4.64
CA ALA A 270 0.93 27.81 -5.27
C ALA A 270 -0.57 27.60 -5.51
N GLY A 271 -1.26 26.97 -4.56
CA GLY A 271 -2.66 26.55 -4.71
C GLY A 271 -3.63 27.69 -5.01
N ARG A 272 -4.67 27.43 -5.81
CA ARG A 272 -5.77 28.34 -6.10
C ARG A 272 -7.10 27.60 -6.07
N ILE A 273 -8.16 28.31 -5.71
CA ILE A 273 -9.54 27.86 -5.84
C ILE A 273 -10.31 28.88 -6.68
N ILE A 274 -10.90 28.43 -7.76
CA ILE A 274 -11.68 29.27 -8.69
C ILE A 274 -13.13 28.81 -8.69
N ARG A 275 -14.04 29.76 -8.50
CA ARG A 275 -15.48 29.59 -8.66
C ARG A 275 -15.89 30.08 -10.05
N TYR A 276 -16.49 29.20 -10.86
CA TYR A 276 -17.01 29.48 -12.17
C TYR A 276 -18.54 29.63 -12.10
N GLU A 277 -19.06 30.73 -12.62
CA GLU A 277 -20.49 30.99 -12.74
C GLU A 277 -21.00 30.41 -14.04
N ARG A 278 -22.16 29.75 -13.98
CA ARG A 278 -22.77 29.11 -15.12
C ARG A 278 -24.28 29.40 -15.17
N ASP A 279 -24.84 29.44 -16.37
CA ASP A 279 -26.26 29.50 -16.56
C ASP A 279 -26.95 28.16 -16.40
N THR A 280 -28.27 28.13 -16.55
CA THR A 280 -29.08 26.90 -16.40
C THR A 280 -28.77 25.83 -17.48
N GLU A 281 -28.15 26.23 -18.58
CA GLU A 281 -27.71 25.34 -19.66
C GLU A 281 -26.27 24.83 -19.44
N GLY A 282 -25.63 25.26 -18.36
CA GLY A 282 -24.25 24.86 -18.00
C GLY A 282 -23.16 25.66 -18.72
N LYS A 283 -23.52 26.74 -19.45
CA LYS A 283 -22.54 27.62 -20.11
C LYS A 283 -21.87 28.50 -19.08
N ILE A 284 -20.53 28.44 -19.03
CA ILE A 284 -19.71 29.27 -18.15
C ILE A 284 -19.55 30.66 -18.72
N PHE A 285 -19.89 31.68 -17.92
CA PHE A 285 -19.85 33.07 -18.38
C PHE A 285 -18.98 34.00 -17.52
N SER A 286 -18.65 33.60 -16.29
CA SER A 286 -17.72 34.34 -15.42
C SER A 286 -16.98 33.44 -14.49
N CYS A 287 -15.90 33.93 -13.87
CA CYS A 287 -15.17 33.23 -12.84
C CYS A 287 -14.57 34.21 -11.83
N ARG A 288 -14.33 33.70 -10.63
CA ARG A 288 -13.72 34.47 -9.54
C ARG A 288 -12.80 33.59 -8.73
N GLU A 289 -11.63 34.10 -8.35
CA GLU A 289 -10.76 33.49 -7.37
C GLU A 289 -11.33 33.64 -5.96
N ILE A 290 -11.40 32.51 -5.23
CA ILE A 290 -11.94 32.43 -3.86
C ILE A 290 -10.97 31.71 -2.93
N THR A 291 -9.69 31.70 -3.21
CA THR A 291 -8.64 30.98 -2.47
C THR A 291 -8.58 31.44 -1.01
N PRO A 292 -8.71 30.55 0.00
CA PRO A 292 -8.45 30.91 1.38
C PRO A 292 -6.94 31.00 1.64
N TYR A 293 -6.57 31.99 2.47
CA TYR A 293 -5.20 32.11 3.00
C TYR A 293 -5.23 32.75 4.40
N ARG A 294 -4.20 32.51 5.20
CA ARG A 294 -4.09 33.13 6.52
C ARG A 294 -3.79 34.62 6.35
N GLU A 295 -4.14 35.43 7.37
CA GLU A 295 -3.88 36.88 7.38
C GLU A 295 -2.41 37.26 7.15
N SER A 296 -1.49 36.37 7.50
CA SER A 296 -0.04 36.52 7.31
C SER A 296 0.47 36.09 5.93
N GLU A 297 -0.37 35.51 5.10
CA GLU A 297 0.00 34.95 3.78
C GLU A 297 -0.51 35.84 2.65
N THR A 298 0.20 35.87 1.54
CA THR A 298 -0.26 36.51 0.31
C THR A 298 -0.52 35.48 -0.78
N ASN A 299 -1.43 35.74 -1.70
CA ASN A 299 -1.76 34.85 -2.81
C ASN A 299 -0.56 34.47 -3.68
N GLU A 300 0.48 35.28 -3.68
CA GLU A 300 1.61 35.12 -4.60
C GLU A 300 2.66 34.11 -4.10
N ASP A 301 2.66 33.79 -2.77
CA ASP A 301 3.75 33.09 -2.11
C ASP A 301 3.32 31.79 -1.41
N LEU A 302 2.13 31.21 -1.77
CA LEU A 302 1.69 29.96 -1.13
C LEU A 302 2.63 28.79 -1.47
N GLU A 303 3.35 28.31 -0.47
CA GLU A 303 4.24 27.16 -0.59
C GLU A 303 3.52 25.82 -0.46
N TYR A 304 2.20 25.79 -0.65
CA TYR A 304 1.33 24.62 -0.64
C TYR A 304 0.25 24.72 -1.72
N GLY A 305 -0.35 23.58 -2.05
CA GLY A 305 -1.43 23.47 -3.02
C GLY A 305 -2.81 23.43 -2.38
N PHE A 306 -3.85 23.37 -3.23
CA PHE A 306 -5.21 22.98 -2.87
C PHE A 306 -5.66 21.80 -3.73
N SER A 307 -6.39 20.84 -3.12
CA SER A 307 -6.95 19.70 -3.84
C SER A 307 -8.41 19.44 -3.49
N GLY A 308 -8.70 19.03 -2.25
CA GLY A 308 -10.06 18.73 -1.83
C GLY A 308 -10.96 19.98 -1.86
N ILE A 309 -12.16 19.83 -2.41
CA ILE A 309 -13.22 20.85 -2.41
C ILE A 309 -14.57 20.14 -2.34
N SER A 310 -15.50 20.66 -1.54
CA SER A 310 -16.87 20.19 -1.51
C SER A 310 -17.85 21.28 -1.13
N SER A 311 -19.00 21.29 -1.79
CA SER A 311 -20.17 22.10 -1.48
C SER A 311 -21.29 21.24 -0.86
N CYS A 312 -22.34 21.89 -0.36
CA CYS A 312 -23.52 21.21 0.17
C CYS A 312 -24.80 21.76 -0.47
N LYS A 313 -25.50 20.91 -1.22
CA LYS A 313 -26.76 21.31 -1.90
C LYS A 313 -27.89 21.67 -0.92
N THR A 314 -27.91 21.04 0.25
CA THR A 314 -28.93 21.30 1.30
C THR A 314 -28.58 22.49 2.18
N GLN A 315 -27.36 23.04 2.08
CA GLN A 315 -26.88 24.20 2.81
C GLN A 315 -26.18 25.16 1.81
N PRO A 316 -26.94 25.99 1.07
CA PRO A 316 -26.37 26.90 0.08
C PRO A 316 -25.33 27.83 0.70
N GLY A 317 -24.19 27.99 0.03
CA GLY A 317 -23.04 28.76 0.49
C GLY A 317 -22.04 28.00 1.34
N LEU A 318 -22.41 26.82 1.89
CA LEU A 318 -21.46 25.98 2.62
C LEU A 318 -20.45 25.34 1.67
N LEU A 319 -19.17 25.63 1.91
CA LEU A 319 -18.02 25.04 1.23
C LEU A 319 -16.98 24.57 2.24
N VAL A 320 -16.25 23.55 1.89
CA VAL A 320 -15.00 23.14 2.55
C VAL A 320 -13.91 22.94 1.51
N ALA A 321 -12.67 23.25 1.91
CA ALA A 321 -11.50 23.04 1.07
C ALA A 321 -10.31 22.56 1.90
N THR A 322 -9.42 21.75 1.28
CA THR A 322 -8.20 21.26 1.92
C THR A 322 -6.97 21.82 1.22
N THR A 323 -5.96 22.16 2.01
CA THR A 323 -4.60 22.35 1.48
C THR A 323 -3.97 21.01 1.12
N LEU A 324 -2.87 21.08 0.38
CA LEU A 324 -2.08 19.94 -0.03
C LEU A 324 -0.59 20.29 0.04
N CYS A 325 0.21 19.46 0.72
CA CYS A 325 1.66 19.67 0.90
C CYS A 325 2.07 20.88 1.75
N LYS A 326 1.28 21.32 2.70
CA LYS A 326 1.65 22.37 3.63
C LYS A 326 2.69 21.84 4.63
N GLU A 327 3.81 22.56 4.82
CA GLU A 327 4.96 22.11 5.62
C GLU A 327 4.60 21.86 7.09
N ASP A 328 3.76 22.75 7.67
CA ASP A 328 3.31 22.66 9.08
C ASP A 328 2.08 21.73 9.26
N GLY A 329 1.73 20.93 8.28
CA GLY A 329 0.50 20.16 8.23
C GLY A 329 -0.59 20.85 7.41
N ASP A 330 -1.36 20.02 6.69
CA ASP A 330 -2.45 20.48 5.87
C ASP A 330 -3.59 21.07 6.72
N CYS A 331 -4.42 21.93 6.12
CA CYS A 331 -5.51 22.62 6.79
C CYS A 331 -6.85 22.33 6.12
N ILE A 332 -7.94 22.42 6.90
CA ILE A 332 -9.31 22.42 6.40
C ILE A 332 -9.92 23.80 6.61
N TYR A 333 -10.39 24.39 5.52
CA TYR A 333 -11.11 25.64 5.50
C TYR A 333 -12.61 25.40 5.30
N ARG A 334 -13.45 26.27 5.90
CA ARG A 334 -14.91 26.29 5.74
C ARG A 334 -15.36 27.70 5.37
N SER A 335 -16.35 27.82 4.48
CA SER A 335 -17.06 29.05 4.11
C SER A 335 -18.55 28.81 4.19
N PHE A 336 -19.34 29.87 4.49
CA PHE A 336 -20.81 29.88 4.46
C PHE A 336 -21.39 30.81 3.41
N ASP A 337 -20.57 31.40 2.57
CA ASP A 337 -20.93 32.43 1.59
C ASP A 337 -20.29 32.20 0.22
N TYR A 338 -20.27 30.93 -0.23
CA TYR A 338 -19.73 30.54 -1.54
C TYR A 338 -18.23 30.86 -1.73
N GLY A 339 -17.47 30.89 -0.63
CA GLY A 339 -16.03 31.14 -0.65
C GLY A 339 -15.62 32.61 -0.60
N GLU A 340 -16.54 33.56 -0.32
CA GLU A 340 -16.20 34.96 -0.12
C GLU A 340 -15.36 35.19 1.16
N HIS A 341 -15.72 34.47 2.23
CA HIS A 341 -14.98 34.46 3.48
C HIS A 341 -14.74 33.03 3.94
N TRP A 342 -13.56 32.80 4.50
CA TRP A 342 -13.13 31.49 4.96
C TRP A 342 -12.66 31.52 6.42
N GLU A 343 -12.90 30.43 7.13
CA GLU A 343 -12.33 30.20 8.45
C GLU A 343 -11.60 28.83 8.46
N THR A 344 -10.49 28.73 9.17
CA THR A 344 -9.80 27.47 9.42
C THR A 344 -10.53 26.70 10.51
N VAL A 345 -11.02 25.48 10.17
CA VAL A 345 -11.73 24.63 11.14
C VAL A 345 -10.87 23.51 11.70
N LEU A 346 -9.82 23.10 10.98
CA LEU A 346 -8.84 22.12 11.44
C LEU A 346 -7.45 22.44 10.85
N ASP A 347 -6.45 22.48 11.73
CA ASP A 347 -5.02 22.57 11.41
C ASP A 347 -4.21 22.00 12.59
N ASP A 348 -2.89 21.95 12.49
CA ASP A 348 -2.01 21.44 13.55
C ASP A 348 -2.17 22.16 14.90
N LEU A 349 -2.59 23.42 14.90
CA LEU A 349 -2.87 24.18 16.15
C LEU A 349 -4.20 23.78 16.78
N LYS A 350 -5.11 23.17 16.01
CA LYS A 350 -6.45 22.75 16.42
C LYS A 350 -6.59 21.23 16.53
N LEU A 351 -5.50 20.47 16.58
CA LEU A 351 -5.53 19.01 16.75
C LEU A 351 -6.23 18.55 18.03
N GLY A 352 -6.38 19.41 19.04
CA GLY A 352 -7.21 19.14 20.23
C GLY A 352 -8.68 18.90 19.92
N ASN A 353 -9.19 19.28 18.74
CA ASN A 353 -10.54 19.01 18.26
C ASN A 353 -10.62 17.69 17.45
N LEU A 354 -9.54 16.95 17.32
CA LEU A 354 -9.46 15.68 16.63
C LEU A 354 -9.26 14.54 17.63
N SER A 355 -10.22 13.63 17.71
CA SER A 355 -10.12 12.40 18.50
C SER A 355 -9.69 11.22 17.64
N PHE A 356 -8.96 10.28 18.27
CA PHE A 356 -8.41 9.11 17.63
C PHE A 356 -9.01 7.84 18.24
N VAL A 357 -9.66 7.04 17.43
CA VAL A 357 -10.06 5.66 17.75
C VAL A 357 -8.86 4.74 17.58
N THR A 358 -8.03 5.01 16.60
CA THR A 358 -6.82 4.23 16.27
C THR A 358 -5.62 4.77 17.04
N SER A 359 -5.14 4.02 18.04
CA SER A 359 -4.13 4.48 18.98
C SER A 359 -2.82 4.90 18.32
N TYR A 360 -2.29 4.12 17.37
CA TYR A 360 -1.01 4.41 16.74
C TYR A 360 -1.01 5.67 15.86
N MET A 361 -2.18 6.21 15.49
CA MET A 361 -2.31 7.46 14.73
C MET A 361 -2.18 8.71 15.59
N LYS A 362 -2.25 8.58 16.92
CA LYS A 362 -2.12 9.72 17.82
C LYS A 362 -0.78 10.46 17.60
N PRO A 363 -0.76 11.79 17.76
CA PRO A 363 0.44 12.61 17.52
C PRO A 363 1.68 12.11 18.25
N GLU A 364 1.55 11.61 19.48
CA GLU A 364 2.64 11.08 20.30
C GLU A 364 3.31 9.85 19.68
N TYR A 365 2.59 9.11 18.80
CA TYR A 365 3.10 7.90 18.15
C TYR A 365 3.48 8.12 16.67
N ASN A 366 3.18 9.30 16.12
CA ASN A 366 3.36 9.59 14.69
C ASN A 366 4.78 10.00 14.29
N GLY A 367 5.77 9.83 15.16
CA GLY A 367 7.19 10.09 14.83
C GLY A 367 7.52 11.53 14.43
N GLY A 368 6.66 12.50 14.79
CA GLY A 368 6.84 13.94 14.52
C GLY A 368 6.33 14.40 13.15
N HIS A 369 5.63 13.58 12.40
CA HIS A 369 4.85 14.00 11.23
C HIS A 369 3.46 14.45 11.65
N SER A 370 2.93 15.50 11.00
CA SER A 370 1.51 15.84 11.15
C SER A 370 0.64 14.70 10.61
N ILE A 371 -0.45 14.39 11.31
CA ILE A 371 -1.48 13.48 10.80
C ILE A 371 -2.26 14.14 9.65
N LEU A 372 -2.27 15.46 9.59
CA LEU A 372 -2.86 16.25 8.52
C LEU A 372 -1.84 16.41 7.39
N HIS A 373 -1.72 15.41 6.54
CA HIS A 373 -0.88 15.43 5.36
C HIS A 373 -1.56 14.71 4.19
N TRP A 374 -1.31 15.18 2.98
CA TRP A 374 -1.89 14.63 1.75
C TRP A 374 -3.43 14.66 1.75
N LEU A 375 -4.03 15.75 2.23
CA LEU A 375 -5.47 15.92 2.25
C LEU A 375 -5.99 16.17 0.82
N SER A 376 -5.99 15.15 -0.01
CA SER A 376 -6.34 15.28 -1.44
C SER A 376 -7.83 15.34 -1.73
N ASP A 377 -8.67 14.88 -0.81
CA ASP A 377 -10.12 14.92 -0.98
C ASP A 377 -10.85 15.25 0.34
N ILE A 378 -11.96 15.96 0.20
CA ILE A 378 -12.91 16.24 1.27
C ILE A 378 -14.32 16.22 0.67
N LYS A 379 -15.29 15.60 1.35
CA LYS A 379 -16.68 15.53 0.89
C LYS A 379 -17.65 15.80 2.01
N ILE A 380 -18.55 16.78 1.81
CA ILE A 380 -19.74 16.98 2.65
C ILE A 380 -20.81 16.00 2.19
N ASN A 381 -21.52 15.39 3.15
CA ASN A 381 -22.70 14.59 2.84
C ASN A 381 -23.75 15.49 2.13
N PRO A 382 -24.16 15.18 0.89
CA PRO A 382 -25.09 16.04 0.13
C PRO A 382 -26.48 16.18 0.76
N PHE A 383 -26.81 15.31 1.73
CA PHE A 383 -28.08 15.30 2.47
C PHE A 383 -27.97 15.91 3.87
N ASN A 384 -26.74 16.10 4.39
CA ASN A 384 -26.49 16.58 5.75
C ASN A 384 -25.23 17.44 5.82
N GLY A 385 -25.39 18.75 5.84
CA GLY A 385 -24.27 19.71 5.90
C GLY A 385 -23.40 19.64 7.15
N ASN A 386 -23.82 18.92 8.20
CA ASN A 386 -23.01 18.65 9.39
C ASN A 386 -22.00 17.51 9.20
N GLU A 387 -22.21 16.66 8.21
CA GLU A 387 -21.37 15.49 7.99
C GLU A 387 -20.35 15.75 6.89
N VAL A 388 -19.08 15.65 7.25
CA VAL A 388 -17.95 15.81 6.32
C VAL A 388 -16.92 14.69 6.53
N TRP A 389 -16.32 14.25 5.43
CA TRP A 389 -15.28 13.22 5.38
C TRP A 389 -14.08 13.74 4.64
N PHE A 390 -12.86 13.46 5.15
CA PHE A 390 -11.61 13.78 4.45
C PHE A 390 -10.58 12.66 4.66
N ASN A 391 -9.64 12.57 3.75
CA ASN A 391 -8.52 11.64 3.83
C ASN A 391 -7.27 12.33 4.39
N SER A 392 -6.38 11.51 4.93
CA SER A 392 -4.96 11.85 5.05
C SER A 392 -4.11 10.76 4.38
N GLY A 393 -2.79 10.91 4.38
CA GLY A 393 -1.87 9.87 3.92
C GLY A 393 -1.88 8.59 4.76
N THR A 394 -2.62 8.56 5.90
CA THR A 394 -2.69 7.41 6.80
C THR A 394 -4.09 6.93 7.13
N GLY A 395 -5.13 7.65 6.77
CA GLY A 395 -6.47 7.22 7.15
C GLY A 395 -7.60 8.13 6.71
N ILE A 396 -8.77 7.88 7.27
CA ILE A 396 -10.03 8.60 7.04
C ILE A 396 -10.46 9.29 8.31
N PHE A 397 -10.84 10.55 8.16
CA PHE A 397 -11.32 11.40 9.24
C PHE A 397 -12.62 12.08 8.83
N GLY A 398 -13.36 12.58 9.81
CA GLY A 398 -14.60 13.30 9.52
C GLY A 398 -15.17 14.03 10.73
N SER A 399 -16.27 14.74 10.49
CA SER A 399 -17.06 15.41 11.51
C SER A 399 -18.54 15.14 11.28
N LYS A 400 -19.30 15.11 12.34
CA LYS A 400 -20.79 15.04 12.33
C LYS A 400 -21.42 16.36 12.79
N ASP A 401 -20.63 17.37 13.06
CA ASP A 401 -21.05 18.70 13.54
C ASP A 401 -20.33 19.85 12.82
N LEU A 402 -19.99 19.66 11.53
CA LEU A 402 -19.25 20.63 10.71
C LEU A 402 -19.76 22.05 10.82
N MET A 403 -21.08 22.26 11.02
CA MET A 403 -21.69 23.58 11.09
C MET A 403 -21.56 24.23 12.49
N SER A 404 -21.03 23.54 13.49
CA SER A 404 -20.77 24.13 14.81
C SER A 404 -19.65 25.17 14.75
N THR A 405 -19.62 26.11 15.72
CA THR A 405 -18.54 27.11 15.79
C THR A 405 -17.15 26.48 15.92
N LEU A 406 -17.07 25.35 16.61
CA LEU A 406 -15.84 24.58 16.78
C LEU A 406 -16.15 23.10 16.47
N PRO A 407 -16.07 22.68 15.22
CA PRO A 407 -16.37 21.30 14.83
C PRO A 407 -15.44 20.31 15.53
N HIS A 408 -16.00 19.19 15.97
CA HIS A 408 -15.22 18.07 16.45
C HIS A 408 -14.98 17.09 15.31
N PHE A 409 -13.73 16.69 15.13
CA PHE A 409 -13.32 15.69 14.15
C PHE A 409 -12.92 14.38 14.84
N GLN A 410 -13.10 13.28 14.15
CA GLN A 410 -12.73 11.96 14.61
C GLN A 410 -12.11 11.14 13.48
N ASP A 411 -11.24 10.19 13.84
CA ASP A 411 -10.80 9.16 12.91
C ASP A 411 -11.94 8.13 12.69
N TYR A 412 -12.24 7.88 11.43
CA TYR A 412 -13.23 6.90 10.93
C TYR A 412 -12.57 5.85 10.06
N THR A 413 -11.36 5.44 10.42
CA THR A 413 -10.54 4.57 9.59
C THR A 413 -10.87 3.09 9.76
N THR A 414 -11.60 2.71 10.80
CA THR A 414 -11.93 1.30 11.11
C THR A 414 -12.49 0.55 9.89
N GLY A 415 -11.84 -0.56 9.54
CA GLY A 415 -12.19 -1.41 8.39
C GLY A 415 -11.48 -1.04 7.08
N ILE A 416 -10.76 0.09 7.04
CA ILE A 416 -9.72 0.31 6.04
C ILE A 416 -8.46 -0.38 6.55
N GLU A 417 -8.07 -1.43 5.88
CA GLU A 417 -6.85 -2.20 6.19
C GLU A 417 -5.97 -2.15 4.95
N GLU A 418 -5.43 -0.98 4.67
CA GLU A 418 -4.66 -0.73 3.46
C GLU A 418 -3.18 -0.58 3.80
N THR A 419 -2.57 -1.69 4.17
CA THR A 419 -1.15 -1.78 4.51
C THR A 419 -0.44 -2.83 3.67
N VAL A 420 0.85 -2.60 3.38
CA VAL A 420 1.72 -3.51 2.64
C VAL A 420 2.49 -4.36 3.63
N HIS A 421 2.00 -5.55 3.92
CA HIS A 421 2.66 -6.49 4.82
C HIS A 421 3.73 -7.27 4.09
N LEU A 422 4.92 -7.33 4.64
CA LEU A 422 6.09 -7.94 3.99
C LEU A 422 6.35 -9.34 4.51
N ASN A 423 6.13 -9.59 5.80
CA ASN A 423 6.29 -10.90 6.39
C ASN A 423 5.54 -11.01 7.72
N VAL A 424 5.15 -12.25 8.08
CA VAL A 424 4.49 -12.57 9.33
C VAL A 424 5.17 -13.73 10.03
N TYR A 425 5.16 -13.70 11.36
CA TYR A 425 5.77 -14.72 12.22
C TYR A 425 4.86 -15.06 13.38
N SER A 426 4.75 -16.35 13.72
CA SER A 426 4.02 -16.85 14.87
C SER A 426 4.99 -17.38 15.91
N PRO A 427 5.36 -16.60 16.95
CA PRO A 427 6.27 -17.06 17.98
C PRO A 427 5.70 -18.27 18.74
N PRO A 428 6.49 -19.32 19.00
CA PRO A 428 5.98 -20.57 19.60
C PRO A 428 5.66 -20.45 21.09
N ALA A 429 6.07 -19.36 21.74
CA ALA A 429 5.82 -19.07 23.14
C ALA A 429 5.74 -17.57 23.44
N GLY A 430 5.42 -17.22 24.69
CA GLY A 430 5.30 -15.84 25.13
C GLY A 430 3.89 -15.28 24.97
N LYS A 431 3.74 -13.96 25.11
CA LYS A 431 2.44 -13.27 25.02
C LYS A 431 2.04 -12.94 23.59
N VAL A 432 3.01 -12.53 22.77
CA VAL A 432 2.80 -12.14 21.38
C VAL A 432 2.39 -13.35 20.56
N LYS A 433 1.27 -13.24 19.85
CA LYS A 433 0.71 -14.28 18.98
C LYS A 433 1.16 -14.11 17.53
N LEU A 434 1.34 -12.87 17.10
CA LEU A 434 1.71 -12.52 15.75
C LEU A 434 2.70 -11.35 15.78
N ILE A 435 3.82 -11.51 15.10
CA ILE A 435 4.74 -10.45 14.73
C ILE A 435 4.52 -10.18 13.24
N ASP A 436 4.26 -8.95 12.91
CA ASP A 436 3.97 -8.49 11.57
C ASP A 436 4.92 -7.35 11.20
N ILE A 437 5.56 -7.46 10.04
CA ILE A 437 6.44 -6.41 9.50
C ILE A 437 5.91 -5.90 8.17
N LEU A 438 5.93 -4.57 8.02
CA LEU A 438 5.24 -3.93 6.90
C LEU A 438 5.93 -2.64 6.44
N GLY A 439 5.49 -2.16 5.28
CA GLY A 439 5.84 -0.85 4.73
C GLY A 439 5.19 0.29 5.50
N ASP A 440 5.82 1.45 5.49
CA ASP A 440 5.36 2.76 5.96
C ASP A 440 5.07 2.86 7.47
N LEU A 441 4.85 1.76 8.17
CA LEU A 441 4.58 1.72 9.61
C LEU A 441 5.56 0.85 10.42
N GLY A 442 6.54 0.20 9.75
CA GLY A 442 7.57 -0.62 10.39
C GLY A 442 7.09 -2.00 10.78
N GLY A 443 6.34 -2.16 11.85
CA GLY A 443 5.85 -3.47 12.30
C GLY A 443 5.00 -3.38 13.56
N PHE A 444 4.31 -4.48 13.88
CA PHE A 444 3.46 -4.62 15.06
C PHE A 444 3.64 -5.98 15.72
N ALA A 445 3.45 -6.02 17.03
CA ALA A 445 3.49 -7.24 17.85
C ALA A 445 2.15 -7.43 18.56
N PHE A 446 1.32 -8.35 18.07
CA PHE A 446 -0.04 -8.58 18.56
C PHE A 446 -0.06 -9.58 19.72
N GLU A 447 -0.46 -9.15 20.91
CA GLU A 447 -0.82 -10.03 22.03
C GLU A 447 -2.27 -10.53 21.92
N ASP A 448 -3.15 -9.69 21.36
CA ASP A 448 -4.53 -10.03 21.01
C ASP A 448 -4.81 -9.71 19.55
N LEU A 449 -5.21 -10.71 18.79
CA LEU A 449 -5.50 -10.57 17.35
C LEU A 449 -6.78 -9.76 17.04
N LYS A 450 -7.57 -9.42 18.05
CA LYS A 450 -8.83 -8.66 17.91
C LYS A 450 -8.69 -7.19 18.29
N VAL A 451 -7.53 -6.79 18.78
CA VAL A 451 -7.28 -5.45 19.32
C VAL A 451 -6.12 -4.83 18.54
N ALA A 452 -6.35 -3.62 18.02
CA ALA A 452 -5.28 -2.83 17.39
C ALA A 452 -4.15 -2.55 18.39
N CYS A 453 -2.92 -2.63 17.92
CA CYS A 453 -1.75 -2.30 18.72
C CYS A 453 -1.69 -0.78 18.98
N ASP A 454 -1.24 -0.41 20.18
CA ASP A 454 -1.06 1.00 20.53
C ASP A 454 0.07 1.67 19.74
N ASN A 455 1.14 0.94 19.46
CA ASN A 455 2.34 1.44 18.80
C ASN A 455 2.82 0.51 17.70
N SER A 456 3.40 1.10 16.65
CA SER A 456 4.28 0.39 15.72
C SER A 456 5.70 0.29 16.26
N PHE A 457 6.57 -0.49 15.60
CA PHE A 457 7.98 -0.61 15.97
C PHE A 457 8.67 0.75 15.97
N ALA A 458 9.26 1.08 17.11
CA ALA A 458 9.90 2.36 17.36
C ALA A 458 11.21 2.18 18.16
N ASP A 459 12.06 3.20 18.13
CA ASP A 459 13.23 3.27 19.02
C ASP A 459 12.84 3.59 20.48
N ILE A 460 13.79 3.59 21.36
CA ILE A 460 13.56 3.88 22.81
C ILE A 460 13.06 5.29 23.09
N GLU A 461 13.16 6.21 22.12
CA GLU A 461 12.64 7.57 22.20
C GLU A 461 11.21 7.66 21.62
N GLY A 462 10.66 6.56 21.11
CA GLY A 462 9.34 6.49 20.50
C GLY A 462 9.30 6.94 19.03
N ASN A 463 10.45 7.11 18.38
CA ASN A 463 10.48 7.45 16.96
C ASN A 463 10.27 6.16 16.13
N ARG A 464 9.25 6.18 15.28
CA ARG A 464 8.84 5.06 14.43
C ARG A 464 9.86 4.74 13.34
N TYR A 465 10.07 3.46 13.07
CA TYR A 465 10.70 2.98 11.84
C TYR A 465 9.68 3.00 10.70
N ILE A 466 10.11 3.41 9.49
CA ILE A 466 9.16 3.56 8.37
C ILE A 466 8.81 2.21 7.74
N THR A 467 9.76 1.31 7.61
CA THR A 467 9.55 0.00 6.99
C THR A 467 10.50 -1.02 7.59
N CYS A 468 9.98 -2.19 7.95
CA CYS A 468 10.79 -3.35 8.29
C CYS A 468 10.70 -4.37 7.15
N ILE A 469 11.88 -4.87 6.71
CA ILE A 469 11.97 -5.72 5.50
C ILE A 469 11.98 -7.18 5.85
N ASN A 470 12.75 -7.55 6.88
CA ASN A 470 12.93 -8.91 7.31
C ASN A 470 13.11 -8.92 8.84
N ALA A 471 12.63 -9.97 9.45
CA ALA A 471 12.87 -10.26 10.85
C ALA A 471 13.28 -11.71 11.00
N ASP A 472 14.02 -12.00 12.06
CA ASP A 472 14.24 -13.37 12.53
C ASP A 472 14.20 -13.40 14.06
N TYR A 473 13.69 -14.48 14.61
CA TYR A 473 13.58 -14.69 16.04
C TYR A 473 14.12 -16.07 16.45
N SER A 474 14.52 -16.20 17.69
CA SER A 474 14.92 -17.50 18.23
C SER A 474 13.71 -18.31 18.69
N ASP A 475 13.53 -19.50 18.14
CA ASP A 475 12.50 -20.44 18.61
C ASP A 475 12.73 -20.89 20.07
N LEU A 476 13.99 -20.99 20.51
CA LEU A 476 14.36 -21.40 21.86
C LEU A 476 14.25 -20.26 22.86
N ASN A 477 14.35 -19.02 22.40
CA ASN A 477 14.15 -17.82 23.20
C ASN A 477 13.32 -16.78 22.39
N PRO A 478 12.01 -17.00 22.24
CA PRO A 478 11.15 -16.18 21.38
C PRO A 478 10.94 -14.73 21.88
N GLU A 479 11.53 -14.35 23.01
CA GLU A 479 11.60 -12.95 23.44
C GLU A 479 12.60 -12.13 22.60
N VAL A 480 13.58 -12.80 21.97
CA VAL A 480 14.63 -12.15 21.18
C VAL A 480 14.25 -12.14 19.71
N LEU A 481 14.13 -10.94 19.17
CA LEU A 481 13.78 -10.64 17.78
C LEU A 481 14.79 -9.66 17.21
N VAL A 482 15.35 -9.96 16.03
CA VAL A 482 16.17 -9.03 15.25
C VAL A 482 15.44 -8.66 13.96
N VAL A 483 15.52 -7.39 13.58
CA VAL A 483 14.79 -6.85 12.41
C VAL A 483 15.71 -5.96 11.59
N THR A 484 15.59 -6.05 10.27
CA THR A 484 16.17 -5.05 9.34
C THR A 484 15.17 -3.93 9.12
N ALA A 485 15.49 -2.73 9.58
CA ALA A 485 14.60 -1.59 9.56
C ALA A 485 15.14 -0.44 8.70
N ARG A 486 14.25 0.26 7.98
CA ARG A 486 14.54 1.54 7.32
C ARG A 486 14.37 2.68 8.32
N GLY A 487 15.23 3.70 8.22
CA GLY A 487 15.06 4.95 8.94
C GLY A 487 13.84 5.73 8.45
N ASN A 488 13.28 6.58 9.31
CA ASN A 488 12.12 7.38 8.94
C ASN A 488 12.47 8.66 8.15
N TRP A 489 11.46 9.24 7.52
CA TRP A 489 11.62 10.43 6.67
C TRP A 489 12.16 11.66 7.40
N THR A 490 11.93 11.78 8.70
CA THR A 490 12.45 12.88 9.51
C THR A 490 13.95 12.76 9.78
N GLY A 491 14.56 11.59 9.55
CA GLY A 491 15.93 11.28 9.90
C GLY A 491 16.20 11.13 11.41
N LYS A 492 15.18 11.23 12.27
CA LYS A 492 15.30 11.00 13.72
C LYS A 492 15.64 9.53 13.99
N THR A 493 15.04 8.62 13.27
CA THR A 493 15.33 7.18 13.30
C THR A 493 16.19 6.82 12.11
N LYS A 494 17.32 6.16 12.35
CA LYS A 494 18.23 5.68 11.31
C LYS A 494 18.02 4.20 11.02
N GLY A 495 18.18 3.80 9.77
CA GLY A 495 18.10 2.40 9.35
C GLY A 495 19.24 1.52 9.89
N GLY A 496 19.07 0.20 9.81
CA GLY A 496 20.02 -0.81 10.24
C GLY A 496 19.37 -2.03 10.87
N LEU A 497 20.12 -2.72 11.74
CA LEU A 497 19.57 -3.80 12.58
C LEU A 497 19.01 -3.21 13.88
N ILE A 498 17.83 -3.64 14.25
CA ILE A 498 17.19 -3.35 15.52
C ILE A 498 16.91 -4.67 16.25
N LEU A 499 17.13 -4.68 17.54
CA LEU A 499 17.01 -5.86 18.42
C LEU A 499 15.97 -5.60 19.50
N SER A 500 15.05 -6.52 19.64
CA SER A 500 14.10 -6.60 20.75
C SER A 500 14.46 -7.78 21.66
N LYS A 501 14.16 -7.63 22.95
CA LYS A 501 14.28 -8.70 23.98
C LYS A 501 12.96 -8.94 24.72
N ASP A 502 11.86 -8.41 24.15
CA ASP A 502 10.52 -8.44 24.74
C ASP A 502 9.44 -8.72 23.66
N GLN A 503 9.78 -9.56 22.68
CA GLN A 503 8.90 -9.98 21.58
C GLN A 503 8.43 -8.80 20.68
N GLY A 504 9.28 -7.80 20.41
CA GLY A 504 8.96 -6.72 19.48
C GLY A 504 8.20 -5.55 20.11
N LYS A 505 8.12 -5.44 21.44
CA LYS A 505 7.50 -4.29 22.11
C LYS A 505 8.42 -3.07 22.16
N THR A 506 9.70 -3.30 22.39
CA THR A 506 10.73 -2.27 22.38
C THR A 506 11.93 -2.70 21.58
N PHE A 507 12.60 -1.74 20.95
CA PHE A 507 13.76 -2.00 20.12
C PHE A 507 14.94 -1.11 20.48
N GLU A 508 16.13 -1.70 20.44
CA GLU A 508 17.43 -1.02 20.48
C GLU A 508 18.12 -1.18 19.11
N ARG A 509 18.56 -0.08 18.51
CA ARG A 509 19.34 -0.16 17.28
C ARG A 509 20.75 -0.66 17.58
N LEU A 510 21.18 -1.71 16.89
CA LEU A 510 22.55 -2.22 17.04
C LEU A 510 23.57 -1.18 16.52
N LYS A 511 24.72 -1.15 17.17
CA LYS A 511 25.83 -0.26 16.75
C LYS A 511 26.32 -0.65 15.37
N MET A 512 26.47 0.35 14.50
CA MET A 512 26.97 0.13 13.16
C MET A 512 28.42 -0.32 13.14
N PRO A 513 28.75 -1.45 12.49
CA PRO A 513 30.10 -2.04 12.51
C PRO A 513 31.05 -1.39 11.49
N TYR A 514 31.31 -0.10 11.65
CA TYR A 514 32.28 0.61 10.81
C TYR A 514 33.72 0.11 11.01
N GLY A 515 34.53 0.22 9.96
CA GLY A 515 35.96 -0.12 9.96
C GLY A 515 36.26 -1.54 9.47
N LEU A 516 35.28 -2.27 8.93
CA LEU A 516 35.49 -3.61 8.36
C LEU A 516 36.12 -3.55 6.96
N SER A 517 35.62 -2.71 6.09
CA SER A 517 36.19 -2.37 4.80
C SER A 517 35.59 -1.05 4.28
N LYS A 518 36.26 -0.41 3.30
CA LYS A 518 35.71 0.81 2.68
C LYS A 518 34.33 0.55 2.05
N GLU A 519 34.16 -0.56 1.35
CA GLU A 519 32.91 -0.92 0.69
C GLU A 519 31.77 -1.14 1.71
N ILE A 520 32.03 -1.86 2.78
CA ILE A 520 31.03 -2.06 3.86
C ILE A 520 30.66 -0.76 4.49
N ASP A 521 31.63 0.10 4.82
CA ASP A 521 31.39 1.39 5.45
C ASP A 521 30.53 2.31 4.57
N GLU A 522 30.73 2.30 3.25
CA GLU A 522 29.88 3.04 2.30
C GLU A 522 28.43 2.54 2.33
N LYS A 523 28.22 1.22 2.32
CA LYS A 523 26.87 0.61 2.43
C LYS A 523 26.21 0.91 3.76
N LEU A 524 26.94 0.82 4.87
CA LEU A 524 26.41 1.14 6.19
C LEU A 524 25.98 2.61 6.31
N ARG A 525 26.76 3.55 5.76
CA ARG A 525 26.36 4.97 5.72
C ARG A 525 25.13 5.18 4.83
N TYR A 526 25.01 4.43 3.76
CA TYR A 526 23.86 4.54 2.87
C TYR A 526 22.56 4.07 3.53
N ILE A 527 22.56 2.94 4.21
CA ILE A 527 21.37 2.43 4.91
C ILE A 527 20.95 3.27 6.15
N GLU A 528 21.82 4.15 6.63
CA GLU A 528 21.45 5.14 7.64
C GLU A 528 20.61 6.30 7.09
N GLN A 529 20.53 6.47 5.78
CA GLN A 529 19.70 7.49 5.17
C GLN A 529 18.21 7.14 5.33
N PRO A 530 17.30 8.12 5.32
CA PRO A 530 15.88 7.87 5.40
C PRO A 530 15.39 6.91 4.32
N ASN A 531 14.54 5.98 4.71
CA ASN A 531 13.84 5.05 3.82
C ASN A 531 14.73 4.18 2.90
N VAL A 532 15.91 3.78 3.38
CA VAL A 532 16.81 2.88 2.64
C VAL A 532 16.73 1.47 3.20
N ASN A 533 16.62 0.48 2.31
CA ASN A 533 16.56 -0.93 2.67
C ASN A 533 17.85 -1.39 3.39
N ALA A 534 17.70 -1.99 4.58
CA ALA A 534 18.82 -2.47 5.39
C ALA A 534 19.23 -3.92 5.08
N GLY A 535 18.49 -4.65 4.25
CA GLY A 535 18.85 -5.99 3.78
C GLY A 535 18.15 -7.13 4.52
N TRP A 536 18.88 -8.22 4.78
CA TRP A 536 18.35 -9.47 5.34
C TRP A 536 19.20 -9.94 6.50
N VAL A 537 18.57 -10.47 7.55
CA VAL A 537 19.25 -10.93 8.76
C VAL A 537 18.78 -12.34 9.16
N ALA A 538 19.68 -13.13 9.72
CA ALA A 538 19.40 -14.40 10.37
C ALA A 538 19.93 -14.38 11.80
N LEU A 539 19.17 -14.97 12.74
CA LEU A 539 19.49 -15.09 14.16
C LEU A 539 19.53 -16.57 14.58
N SER A 540 20.64 -17.00 15.16
CA SER A 540 20.77 -18.37 15.67
C SER A 540 19.84 -18.67 16.86
N PRO A 541 19.50 -19.93 17.11
CA PRO A 541 18.63 -20.31 18.22
C PRO A 541 19.18 -19.96 19.62
N ASP A 542 20.49 -19.83 19.81
CA ASP A 542 21.11 -19.35 21.06
C ASP A 542 21.14 -17.83 21.20
N CYS A 543 20.74 -17.07 20.18
CA CYS A 543 20.77 -15.61 20.10
C CYS A 543 22.17 -14.95 20.10
N ASP A 544 23.25 -15.73 20.08
CA ASP A 544 24.61 -15.19 20.09
C ASP A 544 25.15 -14.91 18.68
N HIS A 545 24.66 -15.65 17.67
CA HIS A 545 25.14 -15.55 16.30
C HIS A 545 24.14 -14.88 15.38
N LEU A 546 24.64 -13.90 14.62
CA LEU A 546 23.88 -13.16 13.62
C LEU A 546 24.62 -13.18 12.28
N VAL A 547 23.89 -13.33 11.19
CA VAL A 547 24.41 -13.04 9.84
C VAL A 547 23.57 -11.95 9.22
N TRP A 548 24.22 -10.87 8.78
CA TRP A 548 23.60 -9.75 8.13
C TRP A 548 24.06 -9.62 6.68
N SER A 549 23.16 -9.86 5.74
CA SER A 549 23.33 -9.59 4.31
C SER A 549 22.86 -8.17 4.03
N ILE A 550 23.78 -7.22 3.99
CA ILE A 550 23.51 -5.79 3.82
C ILE A 550 22.95 -5.55 2.42
N ALA A 551 21.88 -4.77 2.31
CA ALA A 551 21.13 -4.61 1.08
C ALA A 551 21.94 -4.03 -0.10
N ASP A 552 21.53 -4.44 -1.31
CA ASP A 552 21.86 -3.76 -2.54
C ASP A 552 21.04 -2.49 -2.73
N ASN A 553 21.62 -1.55 -3.46
CA ASN A 553 20.90 -0.46 -4.10
C ASN A 553 21.47 -0.21 -5.50
N ILE A 554 20.86 0.70 -6.25
CA ILE A 554 21.26 1.02 -7.63
C ILE A 554 22.69 1.58 -7.69
N GLU A 555 23.13 2.31 -6.64
CA GLU A 555 24.44 2.97 -6.59
C GLU A 555 25.54 2.04 -6.04
N LEU A 556 25.14 1.08 -5.17
CA LEU A 556 26.04 0.12 -4.53
C LEU A 556 25.58 -1.33 -4.80
N PRO A 557 25.74 -1.84 -6.01
CA PRO A 557 25.05 -3.04 -6.49
C PRO A 557 25.55 -4.36 -5.89
N MET A 558 26.61 -4.38 -5.08
CA MET A 558 27.12 -5.59 -4.45
C MET A 558 26.73 -5.66 -2.98
N ARG A 559 25.93 -6.67 -2.63
CA ARG A 559 25.65 -7.00 -1.24
C ARG A 559 26.92 -7.48 -0.56
N THR A 560 27.01 -7.21 0.75
CA THR A 560 28.11 -7.69 1.56
C THR A 560 27.51 -8.39 2.78
N MET A 561 28.13 -9.52 3.15
CA MET A 561 27.69 -10.30 4.29
C MET A 561 28.68 -10.18 5.44
N ILE A 562 28.13 -9.94 6.61
CA ILE A 562 28.88 -9.88 7.87
C ILE A 562 28.21 -10.76 8.91
N HIS A 563 29.00 -11.30 9.86
CA HIS A 563 28.51 -12.13 10.94
C HIS A 563 28.98 -11.60 12.31
N SER A 564 28.20 -11.91 13.32
CA SER A 564 28.50 -11.64 14.74
C SER A 564 28.47 -12.95 15.52
N GLU A 565 29.33 -13.05 16.54
CA GLU A 565 29.44 -14.18 17.48
C GLU A 565 29.12 -13.76 18.94
N ASP A 566 28.61 -12.54 19.13
CA ASP A 566 28.43 -11.90 20.44
C ASP A 566 27.10 -11.13 20.55
N GLY A 567 26.06 -11.59 19.82
CA GLY A 567 24.72 -10.99 19.83
C GLY A 567 24.67 -9.59 19.17
N GLY A 568 25.52 -9.36 18.16
CA GLY A 568 25.51 -8.11 17.40
C GLY A 568 26.36 -6.97 17.99
N LYS A 569 27.19 -7.25 18.98
CA LYS A 569 28.10 -6.24 19.57
C LYS A 569 29.30 -5.95 18.67
N SER A 570 29.81 -7.00 18.00
CA SER A 570 30.88 -6.89 17.00
C SER A 570 30.57 -7.73 15.76
N PHE A 571 31.16 -7.33 14.63
CA PHE A 571 30.95 -8.03 13.35
C PHE A 571 32.29 -8.26 12.65
N LYS A 572 32.31 -9.32 11.81
CA LYS A 572 33.41 -9.69 10.90
C LYS A 572 32.83 -9.98 9.51
N CYS A 573 33.63 -9.90 8.45
CA CYS A 573 33.22 -10.29 7.11
C CYS A 573 33.01 -11.79 7.02
N CYS A 574 31.95 -12.24 6.36
CA CYS A 574 31.79 -13.65 5.99
C CYS A 574 32.72 -14.03 4.85
N GLU A 575 33.22 -15.25 4.85
CA GLU A 575 33.96 -15.84 3.73
C GLU A 575 33.03 -16.74 2.90
N ILE A 576 33.08 -16.64 1.57
CA ILE A 576 32.19 -17.41 0.69
C ILE A 576 33.01 -18.22 -0.28
N TYR A 577 32.71 -19.52 -0.38
CA TYR A 577 33.44 -20.50 -1.18
C TYR A 577 32.48 -21.16 -2.19
N ASN A 578 32.95 -21.28 -3.44
CA ASN A 578 32.22 -21.99 -4.50
C ASN A 578 32.36 -23.51 -4.40
N LEU A 579 31.72 -24.26 -5.33
CA LEU A 579 31.81 -25.73 -5.40
C LEU A 579 33.24 -26.28 -5.48
N GLU A 580 34.20 -25.49 -6.03
CA GLU A 580 35.61 -25.88 -6.14
C GLU A 580 36.44 -25.53 -4.90
N ASN A 581 35.78 -25.10 -3.79
CA ASN A 581 36.42 -24.55 -2.58
C ASN A 581 37.35 -23.34 -2.84
N LYS A 582 37.07 -22.56 -3.86
CA LYS A 582 37.73 -21.28 -4.07
C LYS A 582 36.95 -20.18 -3.42
N ARG A 583 37.60 -19.32 -2.63
CA ARG A 583 37.00 -18.11 -2.09
C ARG A 583 36.57 -17.19 -3.25
N ILE A 584 35.34 -16.74 -3.19
CA ILE A 584 34.74 -15.87 -4.21
C ILE A 584 34.22 -14.58 -3.59
N ASN A 585 34.18 -13.54 -4.39
CA ASN A 585 33.38 -12.34 -4.11
C ASN A 585 31.93 -12.62 -4.50
N HIS A 586 31.05 -12.66 -3.53
CA HIS A 586 29.64 -12.96 -3.77
C HIS A 586 28.76 -11.72 -3.54
N ARG A 587 27.74 -11.55 -4.37
CA ARG A 587 26.80 -10.41 -4.27
C ARG A 587 25.92 -10.42 -3.02
N GLY A 588 26.05 -11.43 -2.18
CA GLY A 588 25.20 -11.64 -1.03
C GLY A 588 23.96 -12.48 -1.34
N MET A 589 23.34 -12.99 -0.32
CA MET A 589 22.24 -13.94 -0.38
C MET A 589 21.20 -13.65 0.70
N LYS A 590 19.98 -14.18 0.59
CA LYS A 590 19.10 -14.32 1.74
C LYS A 590 19.69 -15.36 2.65
N VAL A 591 19.76 -15.06 3.94
CA VAL A 591 20.32 -15.93 4.95
C VAL A 591 19.24 -16.38 5.93
N PHE A 592 19.33 -17.62 6.38
CA PHE A 592 18.45 -18.23 7.36
C PHE A 592 19.27 -19.01 8.39
N ALA A 593 18.91 -18.91 9.66
CA ALA A 593 19.50 -19.73 10.68
C ALA A 593 18.80 -21.10 10.76
N ASP A 594 19.54 -22.13 11.11
CA ASP A 594 18.94 -23.38 11.55
C ASP A 594 18.13 -23.14 12.84
N ARG A 595 17.00 -23.79 12.95
CA ARG A 595 16.11 -23.59 14.11
C ARG A 595 16.57 -24.30 15.38
N MET A 596 17.51 -25.24 15.28
CA MET A 596 17.98 -26.08 16.38
C MET A 596 19.50 -26.00 16.62
N ASN A 597 20.28 -25.72 15.56
CA ASN A 597 21.73 -25.77 15.61
C ASN A 597 22.35 -24.39 15.31
N SER A 598 22.87 -23.73 16.34
CA SER A 598 23.46 -22.38 16.23
C SER A 598 24.70 -22.31 15.33
N ARG A 599 25.31 -23.44 14.97
CA ARG A 599 26.45 -23.47 14.05
C ARG A 599 26.04 -23.48 12.60
N LEU A 600 24.78 -23.81 12.27
CA LEU A 600 24.29 -23.96 10.92
C LEU A 600 23.57 -22.69 10.46
N MET A 601 24.01 -22.14 9.33
CA MET A 601 23.35 -21.06 8.60
C MET A 601 23.24 -21.42 7.13
N TYR A 602 22.20 -20.97 6.47
CA TYR A 602 21.88 -21.27 5.07
C TYR A 602 21.78 -20.00 4.27
N GLY A 603 22.38 -19.96 3.10
CA GLY A 603 22.35 -18.86 2.16
C GLY A 603 21.74 -19.27 0.82
N PHE A 604 20.91 -18.41 0.25
CA PHE A 604 20.20 -18.61 -1.02
C PHE A 604 20.42 -17.38 -1.91
N ASP A 605 21.00 -17.58 -3.09
CA ASP A 605 21.39 -16.48 -3.97
C ASP A 605 20.41 -16.19 -5.12
N SER A 606 20.79 -15.28 -6.00
CA SER A 606 19.97 -14.86 -7.15
C SER A 606 20.05 -15.82 -8.36
N GLU A 607 20.92 -16.83 -8.31
CA GLU A 607 21.18 -17.75 -9.43
C GLU A 607 20.63 -19.16 -9.15
N GLY A 608 20.07 -19.36 -7.96
CA GLY A 608 19.53 -20.64 -7.54
C GLY A 608 20.52 -21.51 -6.77
N SER A 609 21.66 -20.95 -6.34
CA SER A 609 22.63 -21.68 -5.52
C SER A 609 22.25 -21.66 -4.05
N ILE A 610 22.64 -22.74 -3.35
CA ILE A 610 22.46 -22.90 -1.91
C ILE A 610 23.84 -22.99 -1.27
N TYR A 611 24.04 -22.23 -0.21
CA TYR A 611 25.25 -22.18 0.58
C TYR A 611 24.96 -22.59 2.01
N ILE A 612 25.88 -23.32 2.64
CA ILE A 612 25.75 -23.74 4.02
C ILE A 612 26.99 -23.32 4.80
N SER A 613 26.77 -22.71 5.95
CA SER A 613 27.78 -22.45 6.98
C SER A 613 27.67 -23.48 8.08
N LYS A 614 28.82 -23.95 8.60
CA LYS A 614 28.94 -24.85 9.75
C LYS A 614 29.66 -24.19 10.95
N ASP A 615 29.91 -22.89 10.82
CA ASP A 615 30.69 -22.09 11.77
C ASP A 615 29.94 -20.77 12.11
N SER A 616 28.62 -20.87 12.26
CA SER A 616 27.74 -19.78 12.71
C SER A 616 27.79 -18.54 11.80
N GLY A 617 27.98 -18.76 10.49
CA GLY A 617 27.98 -17.69 9.49
C GLY A 617 29.37 -17.11 9.17
N ALA A 618 30.46 -17.58 9.81
CA ALA A 618 31.79 -17.09 9.51
C ALA A 618 32.23 -17.45 8.09
N SER A 619 31.90 -18.65 7.62
CA SER A 619 32.12 -19.05 6.24
C SER A 619 30.91 -19.78 5.65
N PHE A 620 30.67 -19.58 4.35
CA PHE A 620 29.63 -20.26 3.58
C PHE A 620 30.25 -21.02 2.42
N LYS A 621 29.84 -22.27 2.25
CA LYS A 621 30.26 -23.12 1.15
C LYS A 621 29.06 -23.45 0.25
N GLU A 622 29.25 -23.33 -1.08
CA GLU A 622 28.25 -23.74 -2.06
C GLU A 622 28.08 -25.26 -2.08
N TYR A 623 26.82 -25.71 -2.16
CA TYR A 623 26.42 -27.11 -2.32
C TYR A 623 25.79 -27.36 -3.66
N PRO A 624 25.98 -28.57 -4.26
CA PRO A 624 25.35 -28.90 -5.53
C PRO A 624 23.83 -28.92 -5.38
N VAL A 625 23.16 -28.22 -6.28
CA VAL A 625 21.69 -28.16 -6.33
C VAL A 625 21.14 -28.88 -7.57
N ASN A 626 19.88 -29.30 -7.49
CA ASN A 626 19.15 -29.86 -8.61
C ASN A 626 19.09 -28.83 -9.77
N GLN A 627 19.30 -29.29 -11.00
CA GLN A 627 19.24 -28.44 -12.19
C GLN A 627 17.89 -27.72 -12.36
N GLN A 628 16.79 -28.24 -11.80
CA GLN A 628 15.47 -27.61 -11.79
C GLN A 628 15.44 -26.31 -10.97
N LEU A 629 16.35 -26.09 -10.03
CA LEU A 629 16.45 -24.87 -9.23
C LEU A 629 17.38 -23.81 -9.85
N LYS A 630 18.13 -24.15 -10.90
CA LYS A 630 18.96 -23.16 -11.58
C LYS A 630 18.12 -22.02 -12.12
N GLY A 631 18.59 -20.78 -11.87
CA GLY A 631 17.94 -19.55 -12.28
C GLY A 631 16.75 -19.13 -11.39
N VAL A 632 16.49 -19.83 -10.29
CA VAL A 632 15.58 -19.32 -9.26
C VAL A 632 16.26 -18.16 -8.53
N ASN A 633 15.68 -16.99 -8.60
CA ASN A 633 16.19 -15.84 -7.87
C ASN A 633 15.67 -15.84 -6.41
N PHE A 634 16.43 -16.46 -5.52
CA PHE A 634 16.11 -16.46 -4.09
C PHE A 634 16.38 -15.11 -3.41
N ALA A 635 17.28 -14.31 -3.96
CA ALA A 635 17.76 -13.08 -3.30
C ALA A 635 16.88 -11.85 -3.53
N LEU A 636 15.80 -11.96 -4.32
CA LEU A 636 14.83 -10.89 -4.49
C LEU A 636 14.25 -10.43 -3.16
N ILE A 637 14.21 -9.12 -2.97
CA ILE A 637 13.60 -8.46 -1.80
C ILE A 637 12.32 -7.68 -2.22
N ASP A 638 12.01 -7.67 -3.50
CA ASP A 638 10.81 -7.03 -4.03
C ASP A 638 9.57 -7.92 -3.75
N CYS A 639 8.55 -7.33 -3.15
CA CYS A 639 7.37 -8.00 -2.58
C CYS A 639 6.62 -8.89 -3.59
N ALA A 640 6.48 -8.44 -4.83
CA ALA A 640 5.63 -9.12 -5.82
C ALA A 640 6.17 -10.47 -6.34
N ASN A 641 7.49 -10.70 -6.23
CA ASN A 641 8.16 -11.86 -6.85
C ASN A 641 8.93 -12.73 -5.85
N LEU A 642 8.68 -12.57 -4.55
CA LEU A 642 9.39 -13.28 -3.50
C LEU A 642 9.18 -14.80 -3.59
N THR A 643 10.29 -15.53 -3.46
CA THR A 643 10.27 -16.91 -2.98
C THR A 643 10.14 -16.91 -1.46
N GLU A 644 9.36 -17.79 -0.90
CA GLU A 644 9.24 -17.94 0.56
C GLU A 644 9.93 -19.21 1.04
N ILE A 645 10.74 -19.07 2.09
CA ILE A 645 11.52 -20.15 2.68
C ILE A 645 11.25 -20.18 4.19
N ARG A 646 10.90 -21.35 4.74
CA ARG A 646 10.62 -21.55 6.15
C ARG A 646 11.43 -22.72 6.71
N GLY A 647 12.21 -22.47 7.76
CA GLY A 647 12.89 -23.51 8.53
C GLY A 647 11.91 -24.23 9.46
N GLU A 648 12.03 -25.56 9.58
CA GLU A 648 11.18 -26.36 10.45
C GLU A 648 11.68 -26.32 11.90
N SER A 649 10.95 -25.66 12.80
CA SER A 649 11.24 -25.64 14.22
C SER A 649 11.23 -27.05 14.82
N GLY A 650 12.19 -27.38 15.70
CA GLY A 650 12.33 -28.68 16.31
C GLY A 650 13.09 -29.71 15.48
N LYS A 651 13.50 -29.36 14.23
CA LYS A 651 14.28 -30.27 13.38
C LYS A 651 15.46 -29.54 12.75
N GLU A 652 16.66 -30.12 12.89
CA GLU A 652 17.88 -29.62 12.27
C GLU A 652 17.85 -29.82 10.75
N GLY A 653 18.26 -28.83 9.99
CA GLY A 653 18.53 -28.93 8.56
C GLY A 653 17.31 -29.00 7.65
N ILE A 654 16.09 -28.78 8.16
CA ILE A 654 14.87 -28.92 7.35
C ILE A 654 14.26 -27.57 7.02
N PHE A 655 14.02 -27.33 5.69
CA PHE A 655 13.35 -26.14 5.17
C PHE A 655 12.30 -26.53 4.13
N TYR A 656 11.24 -25.72 4.05
CA TYR A 656 10.26 -25.76 2.97
C TYR A 656 10.38 -24.47 2.14
N MET A 657 10.29 -24.61 0.81
CA MET A 657 10.51 -23.53 -0.14
C MET A 657 9.35 -23.44 -1.13
N ALA A 658 8.64 -22.34 -1.14
CA ALA A 658 7.65 -22.00 -2.14
C ALA A 658 8.34 -21.20 -3.27
N LEU A 659 8.45 -21.79 -4.44
CA LEU A 659 9.27 -21.30 -5.56
C LEU A 659 8.42 -20.97 -6.81
N ARG A 660 7.18 -20.52 -6.61
CA ARG A 660 6.23 -20.13 -7.66
C ARG A 660 6.02 -21.26 -8.68
N GLU A 661 6.34 -21.03 -9.95
CA GLU A 661 6.22 -21.98 -11.06
C GLU A 661 7.15 -23.22 -10.92
N LYS A 662 8.13 -23.14 -10.05
CA LYS A 662 8.97 -24.30 -9.69
C LYS A 662 8.32 -25.18 -8.63
N GLY A 663 7.24 -24.73 -8.02
CA GLY A 663 6.42 -25.46 -7.04
C GLY A 663 6.95 -25.44 -5.62
N LEU A 664 6.50 -26.41 -4.81
CA LEU A 664 6.89 -26.58 -3.42
C LEU A 664 8.01 -27.60 -3.28
N TRP A 665 9.05 -27.25 -2.51
CA TRP A 665 10.22 -28.08 -2.27
C TRP A 665 10.48 -28.24 -0.77
N LYS A 666 10.97 -29.42 -0.39
CA LYS A 666 11.59 -29.69 0.90
C LYS A 666 13.09 -29.82 0.73
N MET A 667 13.85 -29.05 1.47
CA MET A 667 15.29 -29.15 1.63
C MET A 667 15.60 -29.89 2.93
N GLN A 668 16.57 -30.79 2.90
CA GLN A 668 17.11 -31.45 4.08
C GLN A 668 18.62 -31.48 3.97
N TYR A 669 19.29 -30.96 5.00
CA TYR A 669 20.73 -31.05 5.16
C TYR A 669 21.05 -31.92 6.35
N ASP A 670 21.83 -33.00 6.12
CA ASP A 670 22.39 -33.87 7.18
C ASP A 670 23.80 -33.37 7.51
N ALA A 671 23.96 -32.78 8.71
CA ALA A 671 25.25 -32.22 9.12
C ALA A 671 26.30 -33.29 9.43
N ARG A 672 25.89 -34.56 9.74
CA ARG A 672 26.82 -35.67 10.03
C ARG A 672 27.42 -36.24 8.75
N GLU A 673 26.59 -36.46 7.75
CA GLU A 673 26.99 -36.98 6.45
C GLU A 673 27.46 -35.87 5.48
N ASP A 674 27.33 -34.62 5.87
CA ASP A 674 27.60 -33.41 5.02
C ASP A 674 26.84 -33.45 3.68
N GLN A 675 25.57 -33.86 3.73
CA GLN A 675 24.78 -34.11 2.52
C GLN A 675 23.53 -33.25 2.48
N LEU A 676 23.37 -32.52 1.35
CA LEU A 676 22.18 -31.78 1.00
C LEU A 676 21.26 -32.62 0.11
N SER A 677 19.99 -32.73 0.47
CA SER A 677 18.96 -33.34 -0.36
C SER A 677 17.81 -32.40 -0.60
N LEU A 678 17.21 -32.47 -1.80
CA LEU A 678 16.14 -31.63 -2.28
C LEU A 678 15.03 -32.50 -2.86
N LYS A 679 13.82 -32.35 -2.36
CA LYS A 679 12.64 -33.12 -2.79
C LYS A 679 11.53 -32.17 -3.19
N LYS A 680 11.03 -32.29 -4.45
CA LYS A 680 9.83 -31.60 -4.89
C LYS A 680 8.59 -32.27 -4.26
N LEU A 681 7.70 -31.44 -3.71
CA LEU A 681 6.46 -31.91 -3.04
C LEU A 681 5.21 -31.61 -3.89
N SER A 682 5.28 -30.67 -4.84
CA SER A 682 4.17 -30.31 -5.74
C SER A 682 4.21 -31.06 -7.07
N ASP A 683 3.08 -31.14 -7.77
CA ASP A 683 2.98 -31.59 -9.16
C ASP A 683 3.63 -30.52 -10.10
N GLU A 684 3.90 -30.88 -11.36
CA GLU A 684 4.67 -30.03 -12.31
C GLU A 684 3.91 -28.78 -12.75
N ASP A 685 2.60 -28.84 -12.78
CA ASP A 685 1.68 -27.80 -13.23
C ASP A 685 1.12 -26.91 -12.10
N GLU A 686 1.55 -27.16 -10.86
CA GLU A 686 1.10 -26.39 -9.70
C GLU A 686 2.04 -25.22 -9.39
N ILE A 687 1.45 -24.05 -9.09
CA ILE A 687 2.17 -22.84 -8.73
C ILE A 687 2.01 -22.61 -7.24
N ILE A 688 3.13 -22.50 -6.51
CA ILE A 688 3.12 -22.28 -5.06
C ILE A 688 3.77 -20.94 -4.75
N TYR A 689 2.95 -19.98 -4.35
CA TYR A 689 3.41 -18.61 -4.08
C TYR A 689 4.03 -18.47 -2.71
N ARG A 690 3.40 -19.07 -1.66
CA ARG A 690 3.80 -18.88 -0.26
C ARG A 690 3.67 -20.18 0.53
N ILE A 691 4.45 -20.27 1.63
CA ILE A 691 4.48 -21.42 2.54
C ILE A 691 4.61 -20.95 3.99
N GLY A 692 3.79 -21.49 4.89
CA GLY A 692 3.87 -21.30 6.33
C GLY A 692 3.78 -22.63 7.07
N LEU A 693 4.28 -22.67 8.30
CA LEU A 693 4.36 -23.85 9.16
C LEU A 693 3.58 -23.63 10.45
N GLY A 694 2.65 -24.53 10.77
CA GLY A 694 1.84 -24.43 11.99
C GLY A 694 1.82 -25.73 12.81
N VAL A 695 1.23 -25.68 14.01
CA VAL A 695 1.03 -26.87 14.83
C VAL A 695 0.09 -27.87 14.12
N ILE A 696 0.45 -29.15 14.18
CA ILE A 696 -0.20 -30.18 13.32
C ILE A 696 -1.54 -30.72 13.86
N ARG A 697 -1.80 -30.55 15.17
CA ARG A 697 -3.02 -31.02 15.85
C ARG A 697 -3.34 -30.17 17.08
N PRO A 698 -4.58 -30.21 17.58
CA PRO A 698 -4.92 -29.56 18.85
C PRO A 698 -4.00 -30.01 19.99
N ASN A 699 -3.49 -29.04 20.76
CA ASN A 699 -2.55 -29.26 21.86
C ASN A 699 -1.27 -30.03 21.45
N GLY A 700 -0.87 -29.93 20.18
CA GLY A 700 0.37 -30.50 19.66
C GLY A 700 1.61 -29.79 20.22
N ASP A 701 2.73 -30.51 20.30
CA ASP A 701 4.03 -29.92 20.66
C ASP A 701 4.75 -29.44 19.40
N TYR A 702 4.80 -28.12 19.25
CA TYR A 702 5.36 -27.47 18.04
C TYR A 702 6.83 -27.85 17.78
N PHE A 703 7.60 -28.18 18.83
CA PHE A 703 9.01 -28.53 18.66
C PHE A 703 9.25 -30.02 18.41
N LYS A 704 8.32 -30.89 18.79
CA LYS A 704 8.53 -32.35 18.72
C LYS A 704 7.79 -33.02 17.57
N GLU A 705 6.74 -32.40 17.06
CA GLU A 705 5.88 -33.00 16.05
C GLU A 705 6.17 -32.43 14.67
N ASP A 706 5.72 -33.14 13.62
CA ASP A 706 5.69 -32.62 12.26
C ASP A 706 4.83 -31.36 12.18
N LYS A 707 4.99 -30.57 11.12
CA LYS A 707 4.25 -29.33 10.96
C LYS A 707 3.05 -29.49 10.02
N ALA A 708 1.97 -28.79 10.33
CA ALA A 708 0.97 -28.49 9.31
C ALA A 708 1.58 -27.53 8.30
N LEU A 709 1.48 -27.85 7.02
CA LEU A 709 1.89 -26.96 5.94
C LEU A 709 0.71 -26.13 5.50
N TYR A 710 0.88 -24.81 5.40
CA TYR A 710 -0.08 -23.88 4.83
C TYR A 710 0.53 -23.26 3.58
N ILE A 711 -0.20 -23.24 2.48
CA ILE A 711 0.27 -22.62 1.23
C ILE A 711 -0.76 -21.68 0.64
N CYS A 712 -0.27 -20.65 -0.05
CA CYS A 712 -1.01 -19.94 -1.08
C CYS A 712 -0.52 -20.44 -2.44
N GLY A 713 -1.41 -20.91 -3.29
CA GLY A 713 -1.02 -21.49 -4.57
C GLY A 713 -2.17 -21.69 -5.53
N ASP A 714 -1.82 -22.01 -6.78
CA ASP A 714 -2.75 -22.46 -7.81
C ASP A 714 -2.58 -23.96 -8.04
N LEU A 715 -3.48 -24.72 -7.42
CA LEU A 715 -3.52 -26.18 -7.48
C LEU A 715 -4.65 -26.64 -8.41
N LYS A 716 -4.82 -27.94 -8.55
CA LYS A 716 -5.92 -28.52 -9.36
C LYS A 716 -7.33 -28.06 -8.96
N ALA A 717 -7.52 -27.58 -7.72
CA ALA A 717 -8.78 -26.99 -7.24
C ALA A 717 -8.82 -25.44 -7.42
N GLY A 718 -7.91 -24.88 -8.22
CA GLY A 718 -7.77 -23.45 -8.50
C GLY A 718 -6.95 -22.73 -7.46
N TYR A 719 -6.83 -21.41 -7.65
CA TYR A 719 -6.12 -20.52 -6.73
C TYR A 719 -6.76 -20.53 -5.34
N GLY A 720 -5.94 -20.46 -4.29
CA GLY A 720 -6.42 -20.33 -2.91
C GLY A 720 -5.38 -20.65 -1.83
N PHE A 721 -5.90 -20.76 -0.61
CA PHE A 721 -5.16 -21.18 0.57
C PHE A 721 -5.44 -22.67 0.83
N TYR A 722 -4.38 -23.41 1.15
CA TYR A 722 -4.48 -24.85 1.37
C TYR A 722 -3.70 -25.26 2.60
N ARG A 723 -4.16 -26.33 3.29
CA ARG A 723 -3.48 -26.95 4.41
C ARG A 723 -3.21 -28.42 4.14
N SER A 724 -2.02 -28.89 4.50
CA SER A 724 -1.64 -30.30 4.54
C SER A 724 -1.19 -30.70 5.94
N LEU A 725 -1.56 -31.92 6.37
CA LEU A 725 -1.15 -32.54 7.64
C LEU A 725 -0.26 -33.79 7.44
N ASP A 726 0.21 -34.02 6.21
CA ASP A 726 0.94 -35.22 5.81
C ASP A 726 2.09 -34.90 4.83
N GLU A 727 2.81 -33.81 5.08
CA GLU A 727 3.95 -33.33 4.27
C GLU A 727 3.59 -33.11 2.77
N GLY A 728 2.41 -32.57 2.49
CA GLY A 728 2.01 -32.21 1.13
C GLY A 728 1.45 -33.35 0.29
N LYS A 729 1.20 -34.54 0.85
CA LYS A 729 0.57 -35.65 0.12
C LYS A 729 -0.91 -35.37 -0.15
N THR A 730 -1.61 -34.80 0.82
CA THR A 730 -3.01 -34.39 0.69
C THR A 730 -3.21 -32.95 1.16
N TRP A 731 -4.09 -32.22 0.47
CA TRP A 731 -4.39 -30.84 0.72
C TRP A 731 -5.87 -30.59 0.92
N VAL A 732 -6.21 -29.63 1.75
CA VAL A 732 -7.58 -29.16 1.99
C VAL A 732 -7.64 -27.68 1.64
N LYS A 733 -8.55 -27.26 0.78
CA LYS A 733 -8.79 -25.85 0.46
C LYS A 733 -9.49 -25.17 1.62
N LEU A 734 -9.06 -23.95 1.98
CA LEU A 734 -9.48 -23.25 3.19
C LEU A 734 -10.37 -22.02 2.89
N ASN A 735 -10.41 -21.53 1.65
CA ASN A 735 -11.10 -20.30 1.29
C ASN A 735 -12.11 -20.51 0.16
N THR A 736 -13.07 -19.60 0.09
CA THR A 736 -14.02 -19.47 -1.01
C THR A 736 -13.51 -18.48 -2.05
N GLU A 737 -14.24 -18.35 -3.17
CA GLU A 737 -13.99 -17.37 -4.23
C GLU A 737 -14.14 -15.90 -3.79
N HIS A 738 -14.78 -15.64 -2.65
CA HIS A 738 -14.91 -14.30 -2.07
C HIS A 738 -13.82 -13.96 -1.03
N GLN A 739 -12.85 -14.85 -0.82
CA GLN A 739 -11.82 -14.76 0.23
C GLN A 739 -10.43 -14.96 -0.38
N MET A 740 -10.07 -14.15 -1.39
CA MET A 740 -8.81 -14.25 -2.13
C MET A 740 -7.78 -13.21 -1.67
N PHE A 741 -8.22 -12.02 -1.23
CA PHE A 741 -7.45 -10.94 -0.60
C PHE A 741 -6.31 -10.33 -1.43
N GLY A 742 -6.35 -10.43 -2.76
CA GLY A 742 -5.42 -9.77 -3.67
C GLY A 742 -4.00 -10.35 -3.63
N ASP A 743 -3.01 -9.48 -3.48
CA ASP A 743 -1.59 -9.84 -3.44
C ASP A 743 -1.20 -10.45 -2.09
N ILE A 744 -0.62 -11.63 -2.11
CA ILE A 744 -0.19 -12.36 -0.90
C ILE A 744 1.34 -12.33 -0.81
N ASN A 745 1.87 -11.65 0.18
CA ASN A 745 3.31 -11.47 0.38
C ASN A 745 3.93 -12.52 1.29
N SER A 746 3.18 -13.01 2.28
CA SER A 746 3.66 -14.05 3.19
C SER A 746 2.49 -14.80 3.82
N ILE A 747 2.75 -16.02 4.26
CA ILE A 747 1.79 -16.85 5.00
C ILE A 747 2.53 -17.58 6.14
N GLU A 748 1.88 -17.73 7.31
CA GLU A 748 2.45 -18.49 8.42
C GLU A 748 1.35 -19.26 9.14
N GLY A 749 1.61 -20.52 9.52
CA GLY A 749 0.72 -21.26 10.39
C GLY A 749 0.88 -20.83 11.85
N ASP A 750 -0.21 -20.84 12.63
CA ASP A 750 -0.08 -20.58 14.07
C ASP A 750 0.68 -21.71 14.76
N SER A 751 1.78 -21.37 15.45
CA SER A 751 2.64 -22.30 16.17
C SER A 751 1.99 -22.88 17.43
N ARG A 752 0.85 -22.35 17.88
CA ARG A 752 0.17 -22.70 19.15
C ARG A 752 -1.28 -23.11 18.97
N THR A 753 -1.95 -22.61 17.93
CA THR A 753 -3.39 -22.85 17.71
C THR A 753 -3.59 -23.65 16.42
N PHE A 754 -4.01 -24.90 16.57
CA PHE A 754 -4.27 -25.77 15.44
C PHE A 754 -5.36 -25.20 14.53
N GLY A 755 -5.08 -25.22 13.24
CA GLY A 755 -6.01 -24.75 12.22
C GLY A 755 -5.92 -23.25 11.91
N ARG A 756 -5.44 -22.42 12.84
CA ARG A 756 -5.23 -20.98 12.57
C ARG A 756 -4.00 -20.78 11.68
N PHE A 757 -4.09 -19.79 10.82
CA PHE A 757 -2.94 -19.33 10.03
C PHE A 757 -3.07 -17.83 9.74
N PHE A 758 -1.95 -17.18 9.43
CA PHE A 758 -1.82 -15.76 9.18
C PHE A 758 -1.49 -15.49 7.72
N ILE A 759 -1.98 -14.39 7.19
CA ILE A 759 -1.80 -13.96 5.80
C ILE A 759 -1.35 -12.50 5.80
N ALA A 760 -0.14 -12.26 5.30
CA ALA A 760 0.36 -10.91 5.00
C ALA A 760 0.00 -10.56 3.57
N THR A 761 -0.79 -9.52 3.37
CA THR A 761 -1.20 -9.07 2.04
C THR A 761 -0.41 -7.87 1.56
N GLY A 762 -0.37 -7.64 0.26
CA GLY A 762 0.27 -6.46 -0.34
C GLY A 762 -0.56 -5.18 -0.23
N SER A 763 -1.82 -5.26 0.21
CA SER A 763 -2.71 -4.08 0.21
C SER A 763 -3.99 -4.22 1.02
N ARG A 764 -4.19 -5.37 1.66
CA ARG A 764 -5.45 -5.69 2.38
C ARG A 764 -5.22 -6.03 3.85
N GLY A 765 -4.20 -5.46 4.49
CA GLY A 765 -3.91 -5.71 5.89
C GLY A 765 -3.32 -7.09 6.16
N VAL A 766 -3.16 -7.43 7.44
CA VAL A 766 -2.82 -8.77 7.91
C VAL A 766 -4.06 -9.48 8.42
N LEU A 767 -4.31 -10.68 7.89
CA LEU A 767 -5.48 -11.48 8.26
C LEU A 767 -5.05 -12.74 9.02
N TYR A 768 -5.99 -13.29 9.79
CA TYR A 768 -5.91 -14.66 10.25
C TYR A 768 -7.16 -15.44 9.85
N GLY A 769 -6.96 -16.70 9.49
CA GLY A 769 -8.02 -17.66 9.17
C GLY A 769 -8.15 -18.72 10.26
N GLU A 770 -9.38 -19.03 10.68
CA GLU A 770 -9.71 -20.06 11.63
C GLU A 770 -10.78 -21.01 11.09
N PRO A 771 -10.70 -22.32 11.36
CA PRO A 771 -11.77 -23.22 10.97
C PRO A 771 -13.05 -22.86 11.72
N ILE A 772 -14.16 -22.76 10.99
CA ILE A 772 -15.49 -22.69 11.61
C ILE A 772 -15.73 -24.04 12.25
N SER A 773 -15.86 -24.09 13.59
CA SER A 773 -16.21 -25.34 14.26
C SER A 773 -17.55 -25.82 13.68
N GLU A 774 -17.55 -27.02 13.09
CA GLU A 774 -18.81 -27.74 12.92
C GLU A 774 -19.38 -27.88 14.34
N GLU A 775 -20.36 -27.10 14.69
CA GLU A 775 -21.23 -27.41 15.83
C GLU A 775 -21.81 -28.80 15.53
N GLY A 776 -21.42 -29.76 16.38
CA GLY A 776 -21.70 -31.17 16.22
C GLY A 776 -23.18 -31.57 16.29
#